data_29c14f3104a2fa4b185114b77f4573a0
#
_entry.id   29c14f3104a2fa4b185114b77f4573a0
#
_cell.length_a   1.000
_cell.length_b   1.000
_cell.length_c   1.000
_cell.angle_alpha   90.00
_cell.angle_beta   90.00
_cell.angle_gamma   90.00
#
_symmetry.space_group_name_H-M   'P 1'
#
loop_
_entity.id
_entity.type
_entity.pdbx_description
1 polymer ?
#
loop_
_entity_poly.entity_id
_entity_poly.type
_entity_poly.pdbx_seq_one_letter_code
_entity_poly.pdbx_strand_id
1 'polypeptide(L)'
;MLPFRLPRIAKVKDFNDLKPGIKTPNTARGIAFFGNDIKSKEELWFANEDLRTHALIFGSTGSGKTEALVSIAYNALVQASGFIYVDGKGDNSLYAKVFSMVRSMGREDDLLLINFMTGARDIVGPQEKRLSNTLNPFCQGSSSMLTQLVVSLMGSSGQSSDGDMWKGRAISFVEALMKLLVYMRDEGALLLDANTIRNYFDLTRLEAIVVDKVFPRDEQESINIETIPKLITDPLRNYVNNLPGYNKEKKGKQVSQVLEQHGFITMQLVRVFSSLADTYGHIIRTNLAEVDFKDVVLNRRVLVVLLPALEKSPDELANLGKVIVSSLKAMMAAGLGEEVEGDYRDVIERKPTNSPTPYMCILDEYGYYAVQGFAVVPAQARSLGFSAIFAGQDLPAFQKASKEEAASIGANTNIKICMKLEDPTETWDFFTKTAGEAYVTKVDSFQTKDSTITNSYMDTKSSSFEKRARIDLLDLKEQTEGEAHIFFKSKIVRARMFYANPKPVKQLKLNQFLKVEPPPDDYIAKLQKQLSNFQKVLASGDFAINKQIENEEITLITKTLHESTIIEPIERGVNALLAYHGHNEPEPVEELIEEEEDGVLTIFSKLRHPPGSKPLLIKDIEQFSMPILAINESRDYLSTIERISGAKDKFSGSIANELIKDFQIATSYPPLERDYISAPDLADLVNTMADRIDIERKKSAEIES
;
A
#
# COMPACT_ATOMS: atom_id res chain seq x y z
N MET A 1 19.19 8.62 15.58
CA MET A 1 19.47 9.94 14.97
C MET A 1 18.72 10.00 13.66
N LEU A 2 17.81 10.94 13.50
CA LEU A 2 17.12 11.11 12.22
C LEU A 2 18.15 11.27 11.11
N PRO A 3 18.00 10.61 9.97
CA PRO A 3 18.98 10.65 8.89
C PRO A 3 19.11 12.04 8.24
N PHE A 4 18.15 12.93 8.47
CA PHE A 4 18.27 14.35 8.15
C PHE A 4 17.56 15.20 9.23
N ARG A 5 18.05 16.41 9.38
CA ARG A 5 17.39 17.35 10.29
C ARG A 5 16.13 17.87 9.60
N LEU A 6 15.00 17.78 10.28
CA LEU A 6 13.85 18.58 9.89
C LEU A 6 14.27 20.05 9.88
N PRO A 7 14.04 20.78 8.79
CA PRO A 7 14.37 22.19 8.78
C PRO A 7 13.57 22.86 9.90
N ARG A 8 14.20 23.77 10.60
CA ARG A 8 13.44 24.72 11.39
C ARG A 8 12.73 25.61 10.38
N ILE A 9 11.48 25.28 10.06
CA ILE A 9 10.65 25.97 9.04
C ILE A 9 10.77 27.49 9.14
N ALA A 10 10.89 28.02 10.36
CA ALA A 10 11.07 29.45 10.62
C ALA A 10 12.37 30.06 10.10
N LYS A 11 13.36 29.25 9.68
CA LYS A 11 14.69 29.72 9.24
C LYS A 11 15.06 29.32 7.82
N VAL A 12 14.31 28.42 7.20
CA VAL A 12 14.57 27.96 5.84
C VAL A 12 13.94 28.92 4.85
N LYS A 13 14.69 29.34 3.85
CA LYS A 13 14.23 30.24 2.79
C LYS A 13 13.66 29.42 1.63
N ASP A 14 12.48 29.80 1.17
CA ASP A 14 11.82 29.17 0.04
C ASP A 14 12.06 29.99 -1.24
N PHE A 15 12.97 29.49 -2.08
CA PHE A 15 13.29 30.10 -3.38
C PHE A 15 12.21 29.87 -4.44
N ASN A 16 11.31 28.92 -4.23
CA ASN A 16 10.24 28.61 -5.16
C ASN A 16 9.06 29.57 -5.03
N ASP A 17 8.93 30.28 -3.91
CA ASP A 17 7.83 31.20 -3.62
C ASP A 17 8.29 32.67 -3.50
N LEU A 18 9.08 33.13 -4.45
CA LEU A 18 9.42 34.56 -4.57
C LEU A 18 8.23 35.34 -5.08
N LYS A 19 7.76 36.30 -4.28
CA LYS A 19 6.79 37.28 -4.77
C LYS A 19 7.42 38.19 -5.80
N PRO A 20 6.69 38.60 -6.87
CA PRO A 20 7.20 39.56 -7.84
C PRO A 20 7.73 40.80 -7.16
N GLY A 21 8.96 41.23 -7.53
CA GLY A 21 9.60 42.42 -6.98
C GLY A 21 10.35 42.25 -5.65
N ILE A 22 10.27 41.07 -5.00
CA ILE A 22 11.02 40.78 -3.77
C ILE A 22 12.28 40.00 -4.11
N LYS A 23 13.44 40.56 -3.77
CA LYS A 23 14.75 39.92 -4.01
C LYS A 23 15.12 38.89 -2.93
N THR A 24 14.53 38.96 -1.75
CA THR A 24 14.78 38.03 -0.64
C THR A 24 13.72 36.93 -0.64
N PRO A 25 14.10 35.65 -0.60
CA PRO A 25 13.16 34.55 -0.52
C PRO A 25 12.39 34.58 0.80
N ASN A 26 11.12 34.17 0.75
CA ASN A 26 10.32 33.96 1.93
C ASN A 26 10.83 32.77 2.74
N THR A 27 10.42 32.70 4.01
CA THR A 27 10.64 31.50 4.82
C THR A 27 9.88 30.31 4.19
N ALA A 28 10.54 29.16 4.10
CA ALA A 28 9.94 27.97 3.52
C ALA A 28 8.68 27.55 4.31
N ARG A 29 7.60 27.31 3.59
CA ARG A 29 6.33 26.82 4.16
C ARG A 29 6.20 25.31 4.08
N GLY A 30 7.05 24.66 3.27
CA GLY A 30 7.01 23.24 3.02
C GLY A 30 7.93 22.47 3.95
N ILE A 31 7.64 21.18 4.08
CA ILE A 31 8.48 20.22 4.79
C ILE A 31 8.99 19.10 3.88
N ALA A 32 8.74 19.18 2.57
CA ALA A 32 9.26 18.25 1.59
C ALA A 32 10.56 18.77 0.98
N PHE A 33 11.66 18.13 1.31
CA PHE A 33 12.99 18.48 0.85
C PHE A 33 13.35 17.77 -0.47
N PHE A 34 13.68 18.52 -1.49
CA PHE A 34 13.99 17.99 -2.81
C PHE A 34 15.47 18.05 -3.15
N GLY A 35 16.24 18.86 -2.47
CA GLY A 35 17.67 18.99 -2.70
C GLY A 35 18.19 20.41 -2.53
N ASN A 36 19.34 20.70 -3.14
CA ASN A 36 19.99 21.99 -3.05
C ASN A 36 20.25 22.57 -4.45
N ASP A 37 20.05 23.85 -4.60
CA ASP A 37 20.48 24.57 -5.79
C ASP A 37 22.01 24.47 -5.96
N ILE A 38 22.46 24.11 -7.15
CA ILE A 38 23.90 23.88 -7.42
C ILE A 38 24.70 25.17 -7.27
N LYS A 39 24.15 26.31 -7.67
CA LYS A 39 24.83 27.59 -7.67
C LYS A 39 24.88 28.22 -6.28
N SER A 40 23.72 28.39 -5.66
CA SER A 40 23.59 29.06 -4.37
C SER A 40 23.77 28.15 -3.16
N LYS A 41 23.74 26.82 -3.36
CA LYS A 41 23.75 25.79 -2.32
C LYS A 41 22.54 25.87 -1.37
N GLU A 42 21.53 26.66 -1.70
CA GLU A 42 20.36 26.83 -0.88
C GLU A 42 19.41 25.65 -1.03
N GLU A 43 18.68 25.35 0.05
CA GLU A 43 17.78 24.20 0.12
C GLU A 43 16.48 24.49 -0.63
N LEU A 44 15.98 23.47 -1.33
CA LEU A 44 14.74 23.51 -2.10
C LEU A 44 13.65 22.72 -1.37
N TRP A 45 12.62 23.42 -0.95
CA TRP A 45 11.52 22.89 -0.19
C TRP A 45 10.19 23.11 -0.92
N PHE A 46 9.34 22.09 -0.94
CA PHE A 46 7.98 22.18 -1.44
C PHE A 46 6.97 22.09 -0.30
N ALA A 47 5.92 22.88 -0.40
CA ALA A 47 4.76 22.77 0.49
C ALA A 47 3.91 21.55 0.13
N ASN A 48 3.14 21.06 1.09
CA ASN A 48 2.21 19.96 0.84
C ASN A 48 1.17 20.29 -0.24
N GLU A 49 0.78 21.55 -0.35
CA GLU A 49 -0.10 22.06 -1.40
C GLU A 49 0.56 22.01 -2.78
N ASP A 50 1.88 22.28 -2.87
CA ASP A 50 2.61 22.17 -4.13
C ASP A 50 2.73 20.71 -4.56
N LEU A 51 2.99 19.79 -3.63
CA LEU A 51 3.06 18.34 -3.91
C LEU A 51 1.72 17.79 -4.44
N ARG A 52 0.59 18.32 -3.99
CA ARG A 52 -0.74 17.96 -4.51
C ARG A 52 -0.96 18.40 -5.95
N THR A 53 -0.09 19.23 -6.50
CA THR A 53 -0.13 19.58 -7.92
C THR A 53 0.65 18.61 -8.81
N HIS A 54 1.05 17.48 -8.23
CA HIS A 54 1.68 16.34 -8.88
C HIS A 54 3.05 16.63 -9.52
N ALA A 55 3.82 15.57 -9.76
CA ALA A 55 5.14 15.67 -10.34
C ALA A 55 5.32 14.74 -11.56
N LEU A 56 6.13 15.18 -12.52
CA LEU A 56 6.57 14.42 -13.67
C LEU A 56 8.10 14.43 -13.72
N ILE A 57 8.71 13.26 -13.76
CA ILE A 57 10.16 13.09 -13.71
C ILE A 57 10.62 12.30 -14.91
N PHE A 58 11.52 12.88 -15.72
CA PHE A 58 12.22 12.17 -16.78
C PHE A 58 13.71 12.12 -16.50
N GLY A 59 14.34 11.00 -16.85
CA GLY A 59 15.77 10.82 -16.72
C GLY A 59 16.23 9.50 -17.32
N SER A 60 17.31 9.54 -18.08
CA SER A 60 17.93 8.37 -18.70
C SER A 60 18.47 7.39 -17.66
N THR A 61 18.84 6.21 -18.10
CA THR A 61 19.50 5.20 -17.26
C THR A 61 20.81 5.77 -16.69
N GLY A 62 21.04 5.59 -15.38
CA GLY A 62 22.22 6.14 -14.69
C GLY A 62 22.09 7.61 -14.29
N SER A 63 20.94 8.25 -14.47
CA SER A 63 20.71 9.63 -14.00
C SER A 63 20.51 9.76 -12.49
N GLY A 64 20.31 8.65 -11.76
CA GLY A 64 19.96 8.64 -10.33
C GLY A 64 18.47 8.80 -10.06
N LYS A 65 17.59 8.57 -11.06
CA LYS A 65 16.13 8.74 -10.95
C LYS A 65 15.51 7.92 -9.80
N THR A 66 15.82 6.63 -9.70
CA THR A 66 15.28 5.76 -8.63
C THR A 66 15.72 6.25 -7.25
N GLU A 67 16.95 6.69 -7.09
CA GLU A 67 17.46 7.26 -5.84
C GLU A 67 16.72 8.56 -5.46
N ALA A 68 16.47 9.40 -6.45
CA ALA A 68 15.69 10.62 -6.24
C ALA A 68 14.24 10.31 -5.84
N LEU A 69 13.59 9.33 -6.48
CA LEU A 69 12.22 8.90 -6.14
C LEU A 69 12.13 8.31 -4.73
N VAL A 70 13.09 7.45 -4.35
CA VAL A 70 13.20 6.90 -2.99
C VAL A 70 13.37 8.02 -1.98
N SER A 71 14.18 9.02 -2.31
CA SER A 71 14.42 10.18 -1.44
C SER A 71 13.19 11.08 -1.33
N ILE A 72 12.40 11.22 -2.40
CA ILE A 72 11.11 11.91 -2.36
C ILE A 72 10.12 11.14 -1.47
N ALA A 73 10.06 9.80 -1.59
CA ALA A 73 9.23 8.95 -0.75
C ALA A 73 9.59 9.07 0.75
N TYR A 74 10.85 9.29 1.05
CA TYR A 74 11.32 9.50 2.42
C TYR A 74 10.66 10.72 3.09
N ASN A 75 10.36 11.78 2.32
CA ASN A 75 9.63 12.92 2.84
C ASN A 75 8.22 12.53 3.36
N ALA A 76 7.56 11.55 2.74
CA ALA A 76 6.27 11.08 3.24
C ALA A 76 6.41 10.42 4.61
N LEU A 77 7.43 9.59 4.80
CA LEU A 77 7.70 8.93 6.09
C LEU A 77 7.99 9.94 7.21
N VAL A 78 8.79 10.96 6.91
CA VAL A 78 9.12 12.04 7.88
C VAL A 78 7.87 12.79 8.33
N GLN A 79 6.87 12.90 7.46
CA GLN A 79 5.60 13.57 7.74
C GLN A 79 4.56 12.61 8.36
N ALA A 80 4.98 11.44 8.83
CA ALA A 80 4.10 10.37 9.31
C ALA A 80 3.03 9.94 8.30
N SER A 81 3.28 10.17 7.00
CA SER A 81 2.45 9.70 5.90
C SER A 81 3.02 8.40 5.31
N GLY A 82 2.31 7.81 4.37
CA GLY A 82 2.75 6.66 3.60
C GLY A 82 2.83 6.96 2.11
N PHE A 83 3.17 5.94 1.36
CA PHE A 83 3.23 6.02 -0.08
C PHE A 83 3.00 4.65 -0.74
N ILE A 84 2.59 4.69 -2.00
CA ILE A 84 2.64 3.54 -2.90
C ILE A 84 3.78 3.79 -3.87
N TYR A 85 4.67 2.80 -4.03
CA TYR A 85 5.74 2.83 -5.02
C TYR A 85 5.57 1.65 -5.98
N VAL A 86 5.21 1.93 -7.22
CA VAL A 86 5.10 0.94 -8.29
C VAL A 86 6.36 1.01 -9.14
N ASP A 87 7.13 -0.06 -9.15
CA ASP A 87 8.35 -0.19 -9.95
C ASP A 87 8.09 -1.02 -11.20
N GLY A 88 8.14 -0.36 -12.36
CA GLY A 88 7.96 -1.01 -13.66
C GLY A 88 9.12 -1.90 -14.09
N LYS A 89 10.27 -1.85 -13.42
CA LYS A 89 11.44 -2.71 -13.73
C LYS A 89 11.49 -4.00 -12.94
N GLY A 90 10.95 -3.99 -11.72
CA GLY A 90 11.04 -5.09 -10.79
C GLY A 90 12.45 -5.27 -10.23
N ASP A 91 12.86 -4.40 -9.32
CA ASP A 91 14.16 -4.45 -8.67
C ASP A 91 14.03 -4.71 -7.17
N ASN A 92 14.53 -5.86 -6.71
CA ASN A 92 14.57 -6.20 -5.29
C ASN A 92 15.41 -5.20 -4.45
N SER A 93 16.37 -4.51 -5.09
CA SER A 93 17.17 -3.49 -4.41
C SER A 93 16.33 -2.30 -3.97
N LEU A 94 15.29 -1.96 -4.74
CA LEU A 94 14.30 -0.94 -4.36
C LEU A 94 13.58 -1.33 -3.07
N TYR A 95 13.07 -2.56 -2.99
CA TYR A 95 12.42 -3.04 -1.77
C TYR A 95 13.36 -2.98 -0.57
N ALA A 96 14.62 -3.40 -0.74
CA ALA A 96 15.62 -3.35 0.33
C ALA A 96 15.87 -1.92 0.83
N LYS A 97 15.92 -0.92 -0.06
CA LYS A 97 16.06 0.49 0.30
C LYS A 97 14.83 1.00 1.04
N VAL A 98 13.64 0.71 0.51
CA VAL A 98 12.37 1.11 1.15
C VAL A 98 12.24 0.45 2.52
N PHE A 99 12.51 -0.85 2.65
CA PHE A 99 12.51 -1.56 3.93
C PHE A 99 13.46 -0.92 4.93
N SER A 100 14.68 -0.58 4.49
CA SER A 100 15.67 0.07 5.34
C SER A 100 15.22 1.45 5.82
N MET A 101 14.55 2.23 4.94
CA MET A 101 13.97 3.53 5.30
C MET A 101 12.86 3.38 6.34
N VAL A 102 11.90 2.50 6.05
CA VAL A 102 10.71 2.28 6.89
C VAL A 102 11.15 1.78 8.28
N ARG A 103 12.09 0.82 8.32
CA ARG A 103 12.67 0.34 9.57
C ARG A 103 13.41 1.42 10.35
N SER A 104 14.13 2.32 9.68
CA SER A 104 14.81 3.43 10.36
C SER A 104 13.84 4.38 11.07
N MET A 105 12.56 4.33 10.69
CA MET A 105 11.46 5.10 11.28
C MET A 105 10.62 4.29 12.28
N GLY A 106 10.94 3.00 12.49
CA GLY A 106 10.17 2.10 13.36
C GLY A 106 8.77 1.80 12.82
N ARG A 107 8.61 1.74 11.48
CA ARG A 107 7.33 1.55 10.81
C ARG A 107 7.31 0.30 9.92
N GLU A 108 8.12 -0.70 10.24
CA GLU A 108 8.19 -1.92 9.43
C GLU A 108 6.84 -2.65 9.32
N ASP A 109 5.97 -2.55 10.32
CA ASP A 109 4.64 -3.18 10.31
C ASP A 109 3.67 -2.52 9.30
N ASP A 110 3.98 -1.31 8.86
CA ASP A 110 3.21 -0.61 7.83
C ASP A 110 3.63 -0.98 6.41
N LEU A 111 4.73 -1.73 6.23
CA LEU A 111 5.27 -2.05 4.92
C LEU A 111 4.65 -3.30 4.34
N LEU A 112 4.05 -3.16 3.17
CA LEU A 112 3.46 -4.22 2.37
C LEU A 112 4.20 -4.34 1.04
N LEU A 113 4.27 -5.55 0.50
CA LEU A 113 4.93 -5.84 -0.77
C LEU A 113 4.04 -6.68 -1.68
N ILE A 114 3.76 -6.20 -2.87
CA ILE A 114 3.23 -7.01 -3.97
C ILE A 114 4.38 -7.25 -4.95
N ASN A 115 4.82 -8.50 -5.03
CA ASN A 115 5.94 -8.89 -5.86
C ASN A 115 5.49 -9.88 -6.94
N PHE A 116 5.34 -9.41 -8.17
CA PHE A 116 4.97 -10.24 -9.32
C PHE A 116 6.15 -10.96 -9.97
N MET A 117 7.37 -10.77 -9.47
CA MET A 117 8.52 -11.51 -9.97
C MET A 117 8.47 -12.97 -9.52
N THR A 118 8.63 -13.88 -10.46
CA THR A 118 8.60 -15.33 -10.21
C THR A 118 9.97 -15.96 -10.27
N GLY A 119 11.00 -15.22 -10.68
CA GLY A 119 12.34 -15.75 -10.93
C GLY A 119 12.34 -16.74 -12.09
N ALA A 120 11.46 -16.51 -13.10
CA ALA A 120 11.24 -17.39 -14.24
C ALA A 120 10.86 -18.84 -13.87
N ARG A 121 10.14 -19.02 -12.75
CA ARG A 121 9.66 -20.32 -12.26
C ARG A 121 8.14 -20.33 -12.19
N ASP A 122 7.55 -21.48 -12.39
CA ASP A 122 6.14 -21.69 -12.08
C ASP A 122 5.97 -21.85 -10.57
N ILE A 123 5.14 -21.02 -9.97
CA ILE A 123 4.87 -21.08 -8.54
C ILE A 123 3.62 -21.93 -8.32
N VAL A 124 3.84 -23.20 -8.01
CA VAL A 124 2.77 -24.19 -7.81
C VAL A 124 2.80 -24.69 -6.37
N GLY A 125 1.67 -24.59 -5.68
CA GLY A 125 1.51 -25.13 -4.33
C GLY A 125 2.05 -24.25 -3.20
N PRO A 126 2.08 -24.78 -1.96
CA PRO A 126 2.55 -24.06 -0.78
C PRO A 126 4.03 -23.68 -0.92
N GLN A 127 4.36 -22.45 -0.59
CA GLN A 127 5.73 -21.94 -0.66
C GLN A 127 6.39 -21.99 0.72
N GLU A 128 7.61 -22.53 0.78
CA GLU A 128 8.45 -22.47 1.98
C GLU A 128 8.78 -21.03 2.39
N LYS A 129 8.99 -20.16 1.39
CA LYS A 129 9.23 -18.73 1.60
C LYS A 129 8.22 -17.92 0.81
N ARG A 130 7.50 -17.08 1.50
CA ARG A 130 6.58 -16.13 0.84
C ARG A 130 7.36 -15.14 0.01
N LEU A 131 6.88 -14.90 -1.21
CA LEU A 131 7.46 -13.94 -2.16
C LEU A 131 6.72 -12.61 -2.17
N SER A 132 5.46 -12.60 -1.75
CA SER A 132 4.56 -11.44 -1.86
C SER A 132 3.47 -11.49 -0.80
N ASN A 133 2.94 -10.33 -0.45
CA ASN A 133 1.61 -10.22 0.14
C ASN A 133 0.54 -10.50 -0.92
N THR A 134 -0.67 -10.82 -0.48
CA THR A 134 -1.79 -11.17 -1.37
C THR A 134 -2.65 -9.95 -1.67
N LEU A 135 -3.23 -9.93 -2.87
CA LEU A 135 -4.11 -8.89 -3.38
C LEU A 135 -5.34 -9.53 -4.04
N ASN A 136 -6.53 -9.05 -3.72
CA ASN A 136 -7.74 -9.38 -4.48
C ASN A 136 -8.39 -8.11 -5.06
N PRO A 137 -8.22 -7.85 -6.36
CA PRO A 137 -8.78 -6.64 -6.98
C PRO A 137 -10.31 -6.69 -7.16
N PHE A 138 -10.95 -7.83 -6.89
CA PHE A 138 -12.39 -8.05 -7.08
C PHE A 138 -13.20 -8.05 -5.77
N CYS A 139 -12.54 -7.99 -4.62
CA CYS A 139 -13.22 -8.02 -3.32
C CYS A 139 -14.04 -6.76 -3.02
N GLN A 140 -13.74 -5.65 -3.67
CA GLN A 140 -14.41 -4.36 -3.46
C GLN A 140 -14.71 -3.68 -4.80
N GLY A 141 -15.61 -2.69 -4.78
CA GLY A 141 -16.00 -1.91 -5.96
C GLY A 141 -17.33 -2.34 -6.56
N SER A 142 -17.96 -1.42 -7.30
CA SER A 142 -19.21 -1.66 -8.00
C SER A 142 -19.02 -2.58 -9.22
N SER A 143 -20.11 -3.18 -9.68
CA SER A 143 -20.09 -4.01 -10.91
C SER A 143 -19.56 -3.25 -12.11
N SER A 144 -19.88 -1.97 -12.26
CA SER A 144 -19.35 -1.13 -13.34
C SER A 144 -17.83 -0.93 -13.24
N MET A 145 -17.31 -0.67 -12.04
CA MET A 145 -15.86 -0.49 -11.83
C MET A 145 -15.09 -1.77 -12.13
N LEU A 146 -15.58 -2.91 -11.64
CA LEU A 146 -14.94 -4.20 -11.89
C LEU A 146 -15.05 -4.63 -13.36
N THR A 147 -16.16 -4.32 -14.02
CA THR A 147 -16.29 -4.48 -15.48
C THR A 147 -15.25 -3.65 -16.22
N GLN A 148 -15.06 -2.38 -15.86
CA GLN A 148 -14.03 -1.52 -16.46
C GLN A 148 -12.62 -2.07 -16.24
N LEU A 149 -12.33 -2.61 -15.05
CA LEU A 149 -11.06 -3.30 -14.78
C LEU A 149 -10.87 -4.45 -15.78
N VAL A 150 -11.83 -5.37 -15.89
CA VAL A 150 -11.74 -6.52 -16.81
C VAL A 150 -11.58 -6.07 -18.26
N VAL A 151 -12.38 -5.09 -18.70
CA VAL A 151 -12.28 -4.52 -20.06
C VAL A 151 -10.91 -3.92 -20.33
N SER A 152 -10.31 -3.23 -19.35
CA SER A 152 -8.98 -2.66 -19.49
C SER A 152 -7.90 -3.72 -19.69
N LEU A 153 -8.10 -4.93 -19.15
CA LEU A 153 -7.19 -6.06 -19.28
C LEU A 153 -7.30 -6.82 -20.60
N MET A 154 -8.43 -6.67 -21.31
CA MET A 154 -8.66 -7.37 -22.58
C MET A 154 -7.78 -6.86 -23.74
N GLY A 155 -6.97 -5.85 -23.57
CA GLY A 155 -6.10 -5.31 -24.61
C GLY A 155 -6.84 -4.59 -25.75
N SER A 156 -6.09 -3.99 -26.67
CA SER A 156 -6.63 -3.46 -27.93
C SER A 156 -6.81 -4.60 -28.92
N SER A 157 -8.00 -4.78 -29.45
CA SER A 157 -8.22 -5.64 -30.61
C SER A 157 -7.42 -5.08 -31.80
N GLY A 158 -6.71 -5.95 -32.55
CA GLY A 158 -6.09 -5.55 -33.81
C GLY A 158 -7.15 -4.93 -34.74
N GLN A 159 -6.71 -4.13 -35.70
CA GLN A 159 -7.53 -3.34 -36.64
C GLN A 159 -8.54 -4.13 -37.52
N SER A 160 -9.05 -5.28 -37.09
CA SER A 160 -10.06 -6.05 -37.82
C SER A 160 -11.45 -5.77 -37.24
N SER A 161 -12.41 -5.44 -38.10
CA SER A 161 -13.82 -5.18 -37.76
C SER A 161 -14.46 -6.35 -36.98
N ASP A 162 -14.05 -7.57 -37.26
CA ASP A 162 -14.54 -8.80 -36.59
C ASP A 162 -14.04 -8.91 -35.14
N GLY A 163 -12.80 -8.50 -34.89
CA GLY A 163 -12.22 -8.47 -33.53
C GLY A 163 -12.96 -7.51 -32.59
N ASP A 164 -13.36 -6.36 -33.10
CA ASP A 164 -14.10 -5.35 -32.32
C ASP A 164 -15.53 -5.81 -32.01
N MET A 165 -16.18 -6.53 -32.91
CA MET A 165 -17.52 -7.11 -32.67
C MET A 165 -17.47 -8.15 -31.54
N TRP A 166 -16.51 -9.06 -31.56
CA TRP A 166 -16.36 -10.08 -30.52
C TRP A 166 -16.00 -9.47 -29.16
N LYS A 167 -15.12 -8.47 -29.16
CA LYS A 167 -14.81 -7.71 -27.97
C LYS A 167 -16.03 -7.00 -27.38
N GLY A 168 -16.85 -6.37 -28.19
CA GLY A 168 -18.10 -5.74 -27.76
C GLY A 168 -19.05 -6.74 -27.11
N ARG A 169 -19.18 -7.95 -27.68
CA ARG A 169 -20.00 -9.03 -27.08
C ARG A 169 -19.41 -9.53 -25.77
N ALA A 170 -18.09 -9.69 -25.68
CA ALA A 170 -17.41 -10.08 -24.45
C ALA A 170 -17.59 -9.04 -23.34
N ILE A 171 -17.53 -7.75 -23.66
CA ILE A 171 -17.82 -6.66 -22.72
C ILE A 171 -19.25 -6.74 -22.21
N SER A 172 -20.24 -6.92 -23.10
CA SER A 172 -21.65 -7.06 -22.70
C SER A 172 -21.90 -8.28 -21.82
N PHE A 173 -21.22 -9.39 -22.09
CA PHE A 173 -21.27 -10.59 -21.24
C PHE A 173 -20.69 -10.34 -19.86
N VAL A 174 -19.47 -9.74 -19.78
CA VAL A 174 -18.84 -9.42 -18.50
C VAL A 174 -19.71 -8.45 -17.69
N GLU A 175 -20.26 -7.42 -18.33
CA GLU A 175 -21.13 -6.44 -17.65
C GLU A 175 -22.37 -7.14 -17.03
N ALA A 176 -23.00 -8.03 -17.80
CA ALA A 176 -24.15 -8.78 -17.33
C ALA A 176 -23.80 -9.75 -16.18
N LEU A 177 -22.67 -10.46 -16.32
CA LEU A 177 -22.18 -11.39 -15.30
C LEU A 177 -21.77 -10.66 -14.02
N MET A 178 -20.98 -9.59 -14.12
CA MET A 178 -20.48 -8.85 -12.97
C MET A 178 -21.59 -8.20 -12.16
N LYS A 179 -22.71 -7.78 -12.78
CA LYS A 179 -23.88 -7.29 -12.03
C LYS A 179 -24.41 -8.33 -11.03
N LEU A 180 -24.50 -9.57 -11.48
CA LEU A 180 -24.99 -10.65 -10.62
C LEU A 180 -23.93 -11.05 -9.58
N LEU A 181 -22.66 -11.26 -9.99
CA LEU A 181 -21.61 -11.70 -9.08
C LEU A 181 -21.33 -10.69 -7.98
N VAL A 182 -21.31 -9.39 -8.31
CA VAL A 182 -21.12 -8.33 -7.32
C VAL A 182 -22.31 -8.27 -6.36
N TYR A 183 -23.54 -8.38 -6.87
CA TYR A 183 -24.73 -8.45 -6.01
C TYR A 183 -24.63 -9.65 -5.03
N MET A 184 -24.26 -10.83 -5.52
CA MET A 184 -24.10 -12.03 -4.67
C MET A 184 -22.96 -11.86 -3.66
N ARG A 185 -21.88 -11.17 -4.03
CA ARG A 185 -20.79 -10.81 -3.10
C ARG A 185 -21.29 -9.86 -2.01
N ASP A 186 -22.00 -8.81 -2.38
CA ASP A 186 -22.48 -7.78 -1.45
C ASP A 186 -23.56 -8.31 -0.48
N GLU A 187 -24.34 -9.31 -0.93
CA GLU A 187 -25.26 -10.07 -0.06
C GLU A 187 -24.55 -11.14 0.79
N GLY A 188 -23.22 -11.28 0.66
CA GLY A 188 -22.43 -12.26 1.41
C GLY A 188 -22.64 -13.72 0.98
N ALA A 189 -23.20 -13.93 -0.19
CA ALA A 189 -23.46 -15.26 -0.72
C ALA A 189 -22.26 -15.86 -1.49
N LEU A 190 -21.29 -15.02 -1.85
CA LEU A 190 -20.14 -15.40 -2.66
C LEU A 190 -18.91 -14.57 -2.26
N LEU A 191 -17.75 -15.21 -2.18
CA LEU A 191 -16.47 -14.54 -2.15
C LEU A 191 -15.91 -14.45 -3.57
N LEU A 192 -15.71 -13.23 -4.04
CA LEU A 192 -15.40 -12.96 -5.44
C LEU A 192 -13.89 -12.79 -5.64
N ASP A 193 -13.29 -13.69 -6.40
CA ASP A 193 -11.90 -13.61 -6.87
C ASP A 193 -11.81 -13.89 -8.38
N ALA A 194 -10.61 -13.82 -8.95
CA ALA A 194 -10.39 -14.06 -10.37
C ALA A 194 -10.79 -15.49 -10.81
N ASN A 195 -10.54 -16.49 -9.98
CA ASN A 195 -10.88 -17.87 -10.29
C ASN A 195 -12.40 -18.10 -10.24
N THR A 196 -13.05 -17.55 -9.22
CA THR A 196 -14.50 -17.60 -9.07
C THR A 196 -15.19 -16.98 -10.28
N ILE A 197 -14.76 -15.80 -10.74
CA ILE A 197 -15.32 -15.16 -11.94
C ILE A 197 -15.17 -16.07 -13.15
N ARG A 198 -13.99 -16.68 -13.36
CA ARG A 198 -13.71 -17.60 -14.48
C ARG A 198 -14.63 -18.81 -14.47
N ASN A 199 -14.95 -19.37 -13.30
CA ASN A 199 -15.83 -20.52 -13.16
C ASN A 199 -17.24 -20.27 -13.68
N TYR A 200 -17.71 -19.02 -13.65
CA TYR A 200 -19.02 -18.62 -14.21
C TYR A 200 -18.99 -18.30 -15.71
N PHE A 201 -17.88 -18.55 -16.41
CA PHE A 201 -17.88 -18.53 -17.86
C PHE A 201 -18.46 -19.80 -18.48
N ASP A 202 -18.69 -20.85 -17.69
CA ASP A 202 -19.34 -22.07 -18.17
C ASP A 202 -20.83 -21.84 -18.46
N LEU A 203 -21.24 -22.18 -19.69
CA LEU A 203 -22.60 -22.04 -20.15
C LEU A 203 -23.59 -22.85 -19.27
N THR A 204 -23.18 -24.02 -18.78
CA THR A 204 -24.01 -24.85 -17.90
C THR A 204 -24.39 -24.14 -16.61
N ARG A 205 -23.43 -23.41 -16.01
CA ARG A 205 -23.70 -22.58 -14.82
C ARG A 205 -24.62 -21.41 -15.14
N LEU A 206 -24.42 -20.78 -16.30
CA LEU A 206 -25.29 -19.68 -16.74
C LEU A 206 -26.71 -20.17 -17.01
N GLU A 207 -26.89 -21.35 -17.57
CA GLU A 207 -28.19 -21.98 -17.76
C GLU A 207 -28.89 -22.28 -16.42
N ALA A 208 -28.16 -22.78 -15.42
CA ALA A 208 -28.72 -23.00 -14.09
C ALA A 208 -29.25 -21.68 -13.48
N ILE A 209 -28.52 -20.60 -13.65
CA ILE A 209 -28.92 -19.27 -13.17
C ILE A 209 -30.16 -18.75 -13.93
N VAL A 210 -30.15 -18.86 -15.25
CA VAL A 210 -31.20 -18.24 -16.09
C VAL A 210 -32.47 -19.09 -16.18
N VAL A 211 -32.34 -20.42 -16.26
CA VAL A 211 -33.43 -21.34 -16.46
C VAL A 211 -34.01 -21.86 -15.16
N ASP A 212 -33.12 -22.39 -14.27
CA ASP A 212 -33.58 -23.00 -13.01
C ASP A 212 -33.72 -21.97 -11.90
N LYS A 213 -33.19 -20.74 -12.10
CA LYS A 213 -33.14 -19.68 -11.10
C LYS A 213 -32.39 -20.10 -9.84
N VAL A 214 -31.37 -20.90 -10.04
CA VAL A 214 -30.47 -21.40 -9.00
C VAL A 214 -29.08 -20.90 -9.27
N PHE A 215 -28.47 -20.28 -8.27
CA PHE A 215 -27.09 -19.84 -8.32
C PHE A 215 -26.17 -20.96 -7.80
N PRO A 216 -25.45 -21.66 -8.69
CA PRO A 216 -24.55 -22.74 -8.28
C PRO A 216 -23.30 -22.18 -7.62
N ARG A 217 -22.92 -22.71 -6.46
CA ARG A 217 -21.68 -22.37 -5.76
C ARG A 217 -20.75 -23.58 -5.74
N ASP A 218 -19.45 -23.32 -5.78
CA ASP A 218 -18.45 -24.37 -5.63
C ASP A 218 -18.43 -24.83 -4.17
N GLU A 219 -18.47 -26.15 -3.94
CA GLU A 219 -18.37 -26.78 -2.61
C GLU A 219 -19.46 -26.35 -1.58
N GLN A 220 -20.50 -25.64 -2.02
CA GLN A 220 -21.56 -25.13 -1.16
C GLN A 220 -22.95 -25.40 -1.76
N GLU A 221 -23.98 -25.32 -0.94
CA GLU A 221 -25.36 -25.42 -1.42
C GLU A 221 -25.69 -24.26 -2.37
N SER A 222 -26.37 -24.61 -3.45
CA SER A 222 -26.86 -23.64 -4.43
C SER A 222 -27.95 -22.74 -3.83
N ILE A 223 -27.98 -21.47 -4.23
CA ILE A 223 -28.91 -20.49 -3.71
C ILE A 223 -30.04 -20.27 -4.72
N ASN A 224 -31.30 -20.24 -4.25
CA ASN A 224 -32.45 -19.80 -5.06
C ASN A 224 -32.38 -18.28 -5.26
N ILE A 225 -32.44 -17.84 -6.51
CA ILE A 225 -32.35 -16.42 -6.89
C ILE A 225 -33.65 -15.82 -7.37
N GLU A 226 -34.80 -16.46 -7.10
CA GLU A 226 -36.11 -15.93 -7.51
C GLU A 226 -36.45 -14.58 -6.88
N THR A 227 -35.93 -14.33 -5.68
CA THR A 227 -36.13 -13.09 -4.93
C THR A 227 -35.25 -11.94 -5.39
N ILE A 228 -34.24 -12.23 -6.21
CA ILE A 228 -33.29 -11.20 -6.68
C ILE A 228 -33.98 -10.25 -7.66
N PRO A 229 -33.77 -8.93 -7.54
CA PRO A 229 -34.36 -7.96 -8.46
C PRO A 229 -34.08 -8.29 -9.92
N LYS A 230 -35.07 -8.20 -10.77
CA LYS A 230 -34.93 -8.46 -12.22
C LYS A 230 -33.89 -7.59 -12.88
N LEU A 231 -33.67 -6.37 -12.38
CA LEU A 231 -32.63 -5.45 -12.87
C LEU A 231 -31.23 -6.10 -12.81
N ILE A 232 -30.99 -7.00 -11.85
CA ILE A 232 -29.71 -7.70 -11.67
C ILE A 232 -29.62 -8.93 -12.58
N THR A 233 -30.72 -9.70 -12.69
CA THR A 233 -30.73 -11.00 -13.40
C THR A 233 -31.04 -10.88 -14.90
N ASP A 234 -31.84 -9.89 -15.32
CA ASP A 234 -32.28 -9.73 -16.70
C ASP A 234 -31.12 -9.51 -17.70
N PRO A 235 -30.06 -8.74 -17.42
CA PRO A 235 -28.95 -8.62 -18.36
C PRO A 235 -28.31 -9.97 -18.71
N LEU A 236 -28.08 -10.84 -17.73
CA LEU A 236 -27.52 -12.18 -17.95
C LEU A 236 -28.52 -13.09 -18.68
N ARG A 237 -29.79 -13.01 -18.33
CA ARG A 237 -30.87 -13.74 -19.03
C ARG A 237 -30.94 -13.32 -20.49
N ASN A 238 -30.89 -12.02 -20.79
CA ASN A 238 -30.89 -11.51 -22.15
C ASN A 238 -29.66 -11.97 -22.94
N TYR A 239 -28.50 -11.98 -22.31
CA TYR A 239 -27.29 -12.48 -22.95
C TYR A 239 -27.45 -13.96 -23.37
N VAL A 240 -27.87 -14.85 -22.46
CA VAL A 240 -28.01 -16.27 -22.73
C VAL A 240 -29.09 -16.51 -23.79
N ASN A 241 -30.28 -15.88 -23.67
CA ASN A 241 -31.37 -16.05 -24.61
C ASN A 241 -31.05 -15.52 -26.04
N ASN A 242 -30.16 -14.54 -26.16
CA ASN A 242 -29.76 -13.96 -27.43
C ASN A 242 -28.56 -14.68 -28.08
N LEU A 243 -28.06 -15.76 -27.48
CA LEU A 243 -27.05 -16.57 -28.16
C LEU A 243 -27.66 -17.26 -29.39
N PRO A 244 -27.05 -17.10 -30.57
CA PRO A 244 -27.59 -17.68 -31.82
C PRO A 244 -27.79 -19.20 -31.72
N GLY A 245 -29.04 -19.67 -31.91
CA GLY A 245 -29.38 -21.07 -31.82
C GLY A 245 -29.71 -21.57 -30.41
N TYR A 246 -29.69 -20.74 -29.41
CA TYR A 246 -30.02 -21.13 -28.04
C TYR A 246 -31.48 -21.59 -27.90
N ASN A 247 -31.67 -22.76 -27.26
CA ASN A 247 -33.00 -23.30 -26.96
C ASN A 247 -33.09 -23.65 -25.48
N LYS A 248 -33.99 -22.97 -24.78
CA LYS A 248 -34.24 -23.15 -23.33
C LYS A 248 -34.63 -24.57 -22.96
N GLU A 249 -35.35 -25.30 -23.84
CA GLU A 249 -35.79 -26.70 -23.62
C GLU A 249 -34.65 -27.69 -23.69
N LYS A 250 -33.56 -27.34 -24.40
CA LYS A 250 -32.36 -28.16 -24.58
C LYS A 250 -31.26 -27.85 -23.59
N LYS A 251 -31.60 -27.44 -22.41
CA LYS A 251 -30.64 -27.15 -21.35
C LYS A 251 -29.61 -28.27 -21.19
N GLY A 252 -28.32 -27.92 -21.11
CA GLY A 252 -27.20 -28.87 -21.00
C GLY A 252 -26.90 -29.70 -22.25
N LYS A 253 -27.71 -29.53 -23.31
CA LYS A 253 -27.53 -30.23 -24.62
C LYS A 253 -27.76 -29.27 -25.79
N GLN A 254 -27.18 -28.09 -25.69
CA GLN A 254 -27.27 -27.07 -26.73
C GLN A 254 -26.56 -27.55 -28.04
N VAL A 255 -26.98 -26.99 -29.15
CA VAL A 255 -26.32 -27.25 -30.44
C VAL A 255 -24.91 -26.67 -30.48
N SER A 256 -24.00 -27.28 -31.28
CA SER A 256 -22.60 -26.83 -31.39
C SER A 256 -22.45 -25.36 -31.68
N GLN A 257 -23.37 -24.77 -32.47
CA GLN A 257 -23.36 -23.36 -32.80
C GLN A 257 -23.42 -22.45 -31.55
N VAL A 258 -24.23 -22.79 -30.52
CA VAL A 258 -24.35 -22.03 -29.28
C VAL A 258 -23.05 -22.08 -28.48
N LEU A 259 -22.48 -23.30 -28.38
CA LEU A 259 -21.22 -23.52 -27.67
C LEU A 259 -20.06 -22.81 -28.36
N GLU A 260 -19.98 -22.81 -29.68
CA GLU A 260 -18.97 -22.09 -30.46
C GLU A 260 -19.08 -20.59 -30.27
N GLN A 261 -20.30 -20.02 -30.37
CA GLN A 261 -20.52 -18.59 -30.20
C GLN A 261 -20.19 -18.11 -28.79
N HIS A 262 -20.58 -18.87 -27.78
CA HIS A 262 -20.23 -18.59 -26.39
C HIS A 262 -18.72 -18.75 -26.15
N GLY A 263 -18.10 -19.78 -26.74
CA GLY A 263 -16.68 -20.04 -26.69
C GLY A 263 -15.84 -18.91 -27.28
N PHE A 264 -16.23 -18.33 -28.43
CA PHE A 264 -15.55 -17.16 -29.00
C PHE A 264 -15.62 -15.93 -28.09
N ILE A 265 -16.74 -15.72 -27.41
CA ILE A 265 -16.91 -14.63 -26.46
C ILE A 265 -16.03 -14.83 -25.22
N THR A 266 -16.06 -16.02 -24.63
CA THR A 266 -15.34 -16.32 -23.39
C THR A 266 -13.84 -16.49 -23.60
N MET A 267 -13.37 -16.91 -24.79
CA MET A 267 -11.95 -17.07 -25.10
C MET A 267 -11.13 -15.79 -24.83
N GLN A 268 -11.68 -14.62 -25.14
CA GLN A 268 -11.07 -13.32 -24.86
C GLN A 268 -10.83 -13.11 -23.36
N LEU A 269 -11.78 -13.57 -22.55
CA LEU A 269 -11.79 -13.41 -21.08
C LEU A 269 -10.93 -14.47 -20.39
N VAL A 270 -11.03 -15.72 -20.85
CA VAL A 270 -10.27 -16.84 -20.27
C VAL A 270 -8.79 -16.53 -20.25
N ARG A 271 -8.25 -15.97 -21.34
CA ARG A 271 -6.83 -15.59 -21.39
C ARG A 271 -6.42 -14.64 -20.26
N VAL A 272 -7.24 -13.63 -19.98
CA VAL A 272 -6.97 -12.63 -18.92
C VAL A 272 -7.04 -13.29 -17.55
N PHE A 273 -8.11 -14.03 -17.29
CA PHE A 273 -8.33 -14.65 -15.99
C PHE A 273 -7.39 -15.80 -15.70
N SER A 274 -6.97 -16.57 -16.73
CA SER A 274 -5.95 -17.61 -16.57
C SER A 274 -4.60 -17.02 -16.18
N SER A 275 -4.18 -15.92 -16.80
CA SER A 275 -2.95 -15.24 -16.37
C SER A 275 -3.03 -14.82 -14.89
N LEU A 276 -4.13 -14.21 -14.49
CA LEU A 276 -4.30 -13.75 -13.10
C LEU A 276 -4.45 -14.89 -12.10
N ALA A 277 -5.25 -15.91 -12.42
CA ALA A 277 -5.57 -16.99 -11.49
C ALA A 277 -4.54 -18.11 -11.44
N ASP A 278 -3.88 -18.40 -12.56
CA ASP A 278 -2.95 -19.53 -12.69
C ASP A 278 -1.48 -19.05 -12.49
N THR A 279 -1.02 -18.04 -13.22
CA THR A 279 0.37 -17.56 -13.12
C THR A 279 0.62 -16.81 -11.81
N TYR A 280 -0.33 -15.93 -11.44
CA TYR A 280 -0.23 -15.09 -10.23
C TYR A 280 -1.21 -15.53 -9.13
N GLY A 281 -1.65 -16.79 -9.17
CA GLY A 281 -2.60 -17.36 -8.22
C GLY A 281 -2.12 -17.24 -6.76
N HIS A 282 -0.82 -17.36 -6.54
CA HIS A 282 -0.21 -17.19 -5.22
C HIS A 282 -0.33 -15.77 -4.64
N ILE A 283 -0.67 -14.77 -5.47
CA ILE A 283 -0.91 -13.37 -5.08
C ILE A 283 -2.39 -13.04 -5.16
N ILE A 284 -3.05 -13.40 -6.27
CA ILE A 284 -4.38 -12.87 -6.65
C ILE A 284 -5.52 -13.85 -6.32
N ARG A 285 -5.24 -15.17 -6.32
CA ARG A 285 -6.26 -16.17 -5.99
C ARG A 285 -6.43 -16.29 -4.49
N THR A 286 -7.12 -15.33 -3.91
CA THR A 286 -7.38 -15.28 -2.48
C THR A 286 -8.73 -14.62 -2.22
N ASN A 287 -9.47 -15.18 -1.28
CA ASN A 287 -10.74 -14.61 -0.86
C ASN A 287 -10.53 -13.43 0.11
N LEU A 288 -9.53 -13.57 0.99
CA LEU A 288 -9.14 -12.54 1.94
C LEU A 288 -7.71 -12.09 1.62
N ALA A 289 -7.59 -10.92 1.03
CA ALA A 289 -6.31 -10.34 0.68
C ALA A 289 -5.69 -9.59 1.85
N GLU A 290 -4.36 -9.66 1.96
CA GLU A 290 -3.61 -8.91 2.97
C GLU A 290 -3.50 -7.42 2.61
N VAL A 291 -3.48 -7.11 1.31
CA VAL A 291 -3.40 -5.75 0.81
C VAL A 291 -4.80 -5.25 0.45
N ASP A 292 -5.31 -4.34 1.25
CA ASP A 292 -6.48 -3.52 0.95
C ASP A 292 -6.02 -2.10 0.64
N PHE A 293 -6.26 -1.61 -0.57
CA PHE A 293 -5.88 -0.25 -0.97
C PHE A 293 -6.54 0.83 -0.12
N LYS A 294 -7.74 0.58 0.39
CA LYS A 294 -8.41 1.50 1.30
C LYS A 294 -7.64 1.61 2.62
N ASP A 295 -7.26 0.47 3.22
CA ASP A 295 -6.45 0.43 4.42
C ASP A 295 -5.07 1.07 4.20
N VAL A 296 -4.40 0.72 3.10
CA VAL A 296 -3.07 1.25 2.73
C VAL A 296 -3.08 2.77 2.69
N VAL A 297 -4.08 3.38 2.07
CA VAL A 297 -4.15 4.83 1.89
C VAL A 297 -4.65 5.55 3.14
N LEU A 298 -5.74 5.08 3.75
CA LEU A 298 -6.36 5.76 4.88
C LEU A 298 -5.50 5.66 6.14
N ASN A 299 -4.86 4.52 6.37
CA ASN A 299 -3.94 4.31 7.49
C ASN A 299 -2.48 4.68 7.17
N ARG A 300 -2.27 5.35 6.01
CA ARG A 300 -0.94 5.88 5.65
C ARG A 300 0.16 4.82 5.63
N ARG A 301 -0.17 3.59 5.21
CA ARG A 301 0.80 2.51 5.09
C ARG A 301 1.71 2.69 3.89
N VAL A 302 2.73 1.87 3.80
CA VAL A 302 3.70 1.84 2.70
C VAL A 302 3.47 0.58 1.87
N LEU A 303 3.25 0.75 0.57
CA LEU A 303 3.10 -0.35 -0.36
C LEU A 303 4.15 -0.25 -1.46
N VAL A 304 4.92 -1.31 -1.64
CA VAL A 304 5.83 -1.48 -2.79
C VAL A 304 5.24 -2.52 -3.73
N VAL A 305 5.22 -2.20 -5.02
CA VAL A 305 4.78 -3.11 -6.08
C VAL A 305 5.93 -3.30 -7.06
N LEU A 306 6.36 -4.54 -7.25
CA LEU A 306 7.43 -4.91 -8.19
C LEU A 306 6.83 -5.64 -9.38
N LEU A 307 7.00 -5.07 -10.58
CA LEU A 307 6.49 -5.63 -11.83
C LEU A 307 7.60 -6.36 -12.60
N PRO A 308 7.35 -7.54 -13.21
CA PRO A 308 8.38 -8.42 -13.75
C PRO A 308 8.80 -8.06 -15.18
N ALA A 309 9.38 -6.88 -15.42
CA ALA A 309 9.67 -6.37 -16.76
C ALA A 309 10.60 -7.28 -17.61
N LEU A 310 11.54 -7.97 -16.97
CA LEU A 310 12.46 -8.87 -17.67
C LEU A 310 11.93 -10.29 -17.86
N GLU A 311 10.90 -10.69 -17.08
CA GLU A 311 10.40 -12.05 -17.08
C GLU A 311 9.18 -12.25 -18.02
N LYS A 312 8.51 -11.16 -18.35
CA LYS A 312 7.19 -11.19 -19.00
C LYS A 312 7.13 -10.31 -20.24
N SER A 313 6.15 -10.63 -21.10
CA SER A 313 5.86 -9.81 -22.28
C SER A 313 5.38 -8.41 -21.89
N PRO A 314 5.58 -7.41 -22.76
CA PRO A 314 5.09 -6.05 -22.51
C PRO A 314 3.58 -5.97 -22.24
N ASP A 315 2.78 -6.81 -22.90
CA ASP A 315 1.32 -6.85 -22.71
C ASP A 315 0.94 -7.41 -21.34
N GLU A 316 1.62 -8.46 -20.90
CA GLU A 316 1.39 -9.06 -19.58
C GLU A 316 1.82 -8.08 -18.47
N LEU A 317 2.97 -7.45 -18.61
CA LEU A 317 3.45 -6.40 -17.72
C LEU A 317 2.45 -5.25 -17.61
N ALA A 318 1.96 -4.76 -18.75
CA ALA A 318 0.95 -3.72 -18.80
C ALA A 318 -0.34 -4.15 -18.09
N ASN A 319 -0.76 -5.41 -18.23
CA ASN A 319 -1.96 -5.91 -17.56
C ASN A 319 -1.81 -5.96 -16.03
N LEU A 320 -0.67 -6.39 -15.51
CA LEU A 320 -0.40 -6.36 -14.08
C LEU A 320 -0.42 -4.92 -13.53
N GLY A 321 0.23 -4.01 -14.23
CA GLY A 321 0.19 -2.60 -13.88
C GLY A 321 -1.22 -2.01 -13.90
N LYS A 322 -2.04 -2.40 -14.89
CA LYS A 322 -3.46 -2.01 -14.97
C LYS A 322 -4.27 -2.48 -13.76
N VAL A 323 -4.03 -3.68 -13.25
CA VAL A 323 -4.69 -4.17 -12.03
C VAL A 323 -4.41 -3.23 -10.87
N ILE A 324 -3.14 -2.91 -10.64
CA ILE A 324 -2.72 -2.02 -9.54
C ILE A 324 -3.29 -0.61 -9.69
N VAL A 325 -3.12 -0.03 -10.88
CA VAL A 325 -3.55 1.35 -11.16
C VAL A 325 -5.08 1.49 -11.13
N SER A 326 -5.82 0.48 -11.62
CA SER A 326 -7.28 0.49 -11.57
C SER A 326 -7.80 0.30 -10.13
N SER A 327 -7.16 -0.54 -9.33
CA SER A 327 -7.50 -0.69 -7.90
C SER A 327 -7.24 0.61 -7.13
N LEU A 328 -6.15 1.30 -7.44
CA LEU A 328 -5.84 2.60 -6.87
C LEU A 328 -6.89 3.66 -7.28
N LYS A 329 -7.30 3.69 -8.56
CA LYS A 329 -8.35 4.56 -9.07
C LYS A 329 -9.71 4.29 -8.40
N ALA A 330 -10.05 3.02 -8.22
CA ALA A 330 -11.27 2.59 -7.55
C ALA A 330 -11.32 3.09 -6.09
N MET A 331 -10.21 2.94 -5.37
CA MET A 331 -10.09 3.44 -4.00
C MET A 331 -10.19 4.97 -3.94
N MET A 332 -9.56 5.69 -4.87
CA MET A 332 -9.66 7.15 -4.93
C MET A 332 -11.10 7.61 -5.20
N ALA A 333 -11.82 6.92 -6.08
CA ALA A 333 -13.23 7.21 -6.35
C ALA A 333 -14.12 7.02 -5.11
N ALA A 334 -13.91 5.93 -4.36
CA ALA A 334 -14.60 5.71 -3.09
C ALA A 334 -14.26 6.79 -2.04
N GLY A 335 -13.05 7.35 -2.09
CA GLY A 335 -12.62 8.44 -1.21
C GLY A 335 -13.27 9.80 -1.48
N LEU A 336 -13.96 9.97 -2.63
CA LEU A 336 -14.74 11.19 -2.91
C LEU A 336 -15.94 11.36 -1.99
N GLY A 337 -16.45 10.26 -1.42
CA GLY A 337 -17.64 10.22 -0.58
C GLY A 337 -18.92 10.11 -1.39
N GLU A 338 -19.91 9.44 -0.81
CA GLU A 338 -21.21 9.19 -1.44
C GLU A 338 -22.29 10.12 -0.86
N GLU A 339 -22.07 10.63 0.34
CA GLU A 339 -23.02 11.47 1.04
C GLU A 339 -22.91 12.92 0.59
N VAL A 340 -24.04 13.48 0.22
CA VAL A 340 -24.18 14.89 -0.20
C VAL A 340 -24.96 15.69 0.84
N GLU A 341 -25.79 15.01 1.63
CA GLU A 341 -26.65 15.58 2.66
C GLU A 341 -26.19 15.10 4.05
N GLY A 342 -26.04 16.02 5.01
CA GLY A 342 -25.59 15.72 6.36
C GLY A 342 -24.92 16.92 7.04
N ASP A 343 -24.31 16.71 8.20
CA ASP A 343 -23.50 17.75 8.86
C ASP A 343 -22.26 18.07 8.01
N TYR A 344 -22.01 19.36 7.79
CA TYR A 344 -20.87 19.82 6.99
C TYR A 344 -19.53 19.27 7.47
N ARG A 345 -19.37 19.13 8.78
CA ARG A 345 -18.14 18.57 9.38
C ARG A 345 -17.97 17.10 9.00
N ASP A 346 -19.03 16.32 9.01
CA ASP A 346 -18.96 14.89 8.73
C ASP A 346 -18.81 14.64 7.23
N VAL A 347 -19.59 15.35 6.40
CA VAL A 347 -19.58 15.18 4.95
C VAL A 347 -18.32 15.77 4.29
N ILE A 348 -17.75 16.87 4.81
CA ILE A 348 -16.65 17.58 4.15
C ILE A 348 -15.35 17.58 4.96
N GLU A 349 -15.39 17.99 6.24
CA GLU A 349 -14.15 18.19 7.02
C GLU A 349 -13.53 16.88 7.50
N ARG A 350 -14.35 15.90 7.87
CA ARG A 350 -13.91 14.58 8.37
C ARG A 350 -13.71 13.54 7.29
N LYS A 351 -13.73 13.93 6.01
CA LYS A 351 -13.38 12.99 4.93
C LYS A 351 -12.04 12.35 5.22
N PRO A 352 -11.92 11.01 5.16
CA PRO A 352 -10.67 10.31 5.43
C PRO A 352 -9.50 10.79 4.55
N THR A 353 -9.84 11.33 3.37
CA THR A 353 -8.89 11.88 2.41
C THR A 353 -8.49 13.33 2.71
N ASN A 354 -9.21 14.03 3.59
CA ASN A 354 -8.90 15.41 3.98
C ASN A 354 -7.77 15.46 5.02
N SER A 355 -6.55 15.21 4.59
CA SER A 355 -5.36 15.22 5.44
C SER A 355 -4.44 16.36 5.03
N PRO A 356 -3.77 17.05 5.98
CA PRO A 356 -2.81 18.10 5.65
C PRO A 356 -1.62 17.59 4.86
N THR A 357 -1.21 16.33 5.07
CA THR A 357 -0.10 15.69 4.35
C THR A 357 -0.62 14.85 3.19
N PRO A 358 -0.14 15.05 1.96
CA PRO A 358 -0.56 14.25 0.84
C PRO A 358 -0.07 12.80 0.98
N TYR A 359 -0.87 11.86 0.50
CA TYR A 359 -0.45 10.48 0.29
C TYR A 359 0.25 10.38 -1.05
N MET A 360 1.48 9.84 -1.10
CA MET A 360 2.26 9.80 -2.34
C MET A 360 1.99 8.53 -3.14
N CYS A 361 1.74 8.70 -4.45
CA CYS A 361 1.64 7.61 -5.41
C CYS A 361 2.77 7.76 -6.42
N ILE A 362 3.83 6.97 -6.27
CA ILE A 362 5.01 6.99 -7.11
C ILE A 362 4.88 5.88 -8.15
N LEU A 363 4.87 6.27 -9.42
CA LEU A 363 4.71 5.39 -10.57
C LEU A 363 6.00 5.45 -11.41
N ASP A 364 6.98 4.60 -11.05
CA ASP A 364 8.26 4.54 -11.75
C ASP A 364 8.17 3.68 -13.00
N GLU A 365 8.81 4.12 -14.07
CA GLU A 365 8.74 3.54 -15.41
C GLU A 365 7.28 3.37 -15.91
N TYR A 366 6.45 4.37 -15.61
CA TYR A 366 5.01 4.34 -15.90
C TYR A 366 4.68 4.01 -17.35
N GLY A 367 5.53 4.35 -18.30
CA GLY A 367 5.35 4.03 -19.72
C GLY A 367 5.21 2.54 -20.01
N TYR A 368 5.73 1.65 -19.17
CA TYR A 368 5.60 0.19 -19.36
C TYR A 368 4.21 -0.34 -19.03
N TYR A 369 3.48 0.34 -18.15
CA TYR A 369 2.16 -0.10 -17.68
C TYR A 369 1.11 1.02 -17.69
N ALA A 370 1.29 2.01 -18.55
CA ALA A 370 0.36 3.13 -18.69
C ALA A 370 -1.07 2.62 -18.98
N VAL A 371 -2.03 3.21 -18.28
CA VAL A 371 -3.44 2.82 -18.33
C VAL A 371 -4.25 3.93 -18.98
N GLN A 372 -5.00 3.59 -20.02
CA GLN A 372 -5.92 4.53 -20.65
C GLN A 372 -7.02 4.98 -19.67
N GLY A 373 -7.29 6.29 -19.62
CA GLY A 373 -8.24 6.89 -18.69
C GLY A 373 -7.69 7.14 -17.29
N PHE A 374 -6.38 6.98 -17.07
CA PHE A 374 -5.76 7.31 -15.78
C PHE A 374 -5.36 8.78 -15.65
N ALA A 375 -5.23 9.50 -16.78
CA ALA A 375 -4.94 10.94 -16.79
C ALA A 375 -6.00 11.81 -16.08
N VAL A 376 -7.20 11.27 -15.85
CA VAL A 376 -8.23 11.92 -15.03
C VAL A 376 -7.81 11.98 -13.55
N VAL A 377 -7.00 11.02 -13.09
CA VAL A 377 -6.57 10.94 -11.69
C VAL A 377 -5.78 12.17 -11.25
N PRO A 378 -4.74 12.63 -11.98
CA PRO A 378 -4.05 13.87 -11.62
C PRO A 378 -4.97 15.09 -11.54
N ALA A 379 -6.00 15.15 -12.38
CA ALA A 379 -6.93 16.28 -12.34
C ALA A 379 -7.80 16.31 -11.07
N GLN A 380 -8.15 15.14 -10.52
CA GLN A 380 -9.05 14.99 -9.37
C GLN A 380 -8.34 14.68 -8.05
N ALA A 381 -7.21 14.00 -8.10
CA ALA A 381 -6.47 13.51 -6.94
C ALA A 381 -6.00 14.62 -5.99
N ARG A 382 -5.87 15.86 -6.49
CA ARG A 382 -5.52 17.03 -5.68
C ARG A 382 -6.53 17.23 -4.54
N SER A 383 -7.81 17.19 -4.84
CA SER A 383 -8.89 17.36 -3.84
C SER A 383 -8.99 16.19 -2.87
N LEU A 384 -8.47 15.04 -3.25
CA LEU A 384 -8.44 13.81 -2.45
C LEU A 384 -7.20 13.68 -1.57
N GLY A 385 -6.34 14.70 -1.55
CA GLY A 385 -5.12 14.66 -0.72
C GLY A 385 -4.03 13.74 -1.22
N PHE A 386 -3.98 13.46 -2.53
CA PHE A 386 -2.91 12.66 -3.14
C PHE A 386 -1.87 13.51 -3.85
N SER A 387 -0.64 12.97 -3.88
CA SER A 387 0.44 13.45 -4.74
C SER A 387 0.85 12.34 -5.70
N ALA A 388 0.47 12.45 -6.98
CA ALA A 388 0.89 11.51 -8.01
C ALA A 388 2.24 11.95 -8.59
N ILE A 389 3.20 11.04 -8.61
CA ILE A 389 4.55 11.25 -9.14
C ILE A 389 4.75 10.25 -10.25
N PHE A 390 4.75 10.73 -11.48
CA PHE A 390 5.01 9.94 -12.67
C PHE A 390 6.48 10.01 -13.02
N ALA A 391 7.12 8.87 -13.26
CA ALA A 391 8.50 8.82 -13.65
C ALA A 391 8.74 7.87 -14.83
N GLY A 392 9.70 8.19 -15.67
CA GLY A 392 10.08 7.39 -16.82
C GLY A 392 11.43 7.82 -17.40
N GLN A 393 11.86 7.12 -18.44
CA GLN A 393 13.11 7.46 -19.11
C GLN A 393 12.93 8.64 -20.07
N ASP A 394 11.87 8.60 -20.86
CA ASP A 394 11.58 9.55 -21.91
C ASP A 394 10.07 9.69 -22.15
N LEU A 395 9.67 10.73 -22.87
CA LEU A 395 8.29 10.99 -23.22
C LEU A 395 7.71 9.99 -24.25
N PRO A 396 8.47 9.52 -25.26
CA PRO A 396 7.99 8.48 -26.19
C PRO A 396 7.50 7.21 -25.49
N ALA A 397 8.15 6.77 -24.41
CA ALA A 397 7.70 5.64 -23.61
C ALA A 397 6.32 5.87 -22.98
N PHE A 398 6.03 7.09 -22.51
CA PHE A 398 4.71 7.47 -21.99
C PHE A 398 3.64 7.53 -23.08
N GLN A 399 4.00 7.95 -24.26
CA GLN A 399 3.10 8.08 -25.40
C GLN A 399 2.76 6.74 -26.06
N LYS A 400 3.49 5.68 -25.74
CA LYS A 400 3.29 4.34 -26.32
C LYS A 400 1.88 3.80 -26.10
N ALA A 401 1.26 4.09 -24.95
CA ALA A 401 -0.12 3.68 -24.66
C ALA A 401 -1.15 4.64 -25.26
N SER A 402 -0.94 5.95 -25.14
CA SER A 402 -1.75 7.03 -25.75
C SER A 402 -1.00 8.36 -25.65
N LYS A 403 -0.95 9.06 -26.78
CA LYS A 403 -0.37 10.42 -26.84
C LYS A 403 -1.20 11.42 -26.05
N GLU A 404 -2.52 11.27 -26.08
CA GLU A 404 -3.47 12.14 -25.39
C GLU A 404 -3.33 11.98 -23.86
N GLU A 405 -3.18 10.75 -23.38
CA GLU A 405 -2.93 10.46 -21.95
C GLU A 405 -1.62 11.10 -21.48
N ALA A 406 -0.54 10.89 -22.22
CA ALA A 406 0.76 11.47 -21.91
C ALA A 406 0.73 13.00 -21.89
N ALA A 407 0.04 13.62 -22.85
CA ALA A 407 -0.14 15.07 -22.90
C ALA A 407 -0.97 15.58 -21.71
N SER A 408 -2.04 14.87 -21.35
CA SER A 408 -2.88 15.20 -20.19
C SER A 408 -2.12 15.08 -18.87
N ILE A 409 -1.33 14.03 -18.67
CA ILE A 409 -0.44 13.88 -17.51
C ILE A 409 0.56 15.04 -17.45
N GLY A 410 1.20 15.36 -18.58
CA GLY A 410 2.12 16.48 -18.68
C GLY A 410 1.48 17.84 -18.34
N ALA A 411 0.22 18.05 -18.72
CA ALA A 411 -0.52 19.27 -18.42
C ALA A 411 -0.93 19.39 -16.94
N ASN A 412 -1.27 18.27 -16.30
CA ASN A 412 -1.79 18.23 -14.92
C ASN A 412 -0.70 18.06 -13.84
N THR A 413 0.58 17.94 -14.23
CA THR A 413 1.72 17.85 -13.30
C THR A 413 2.46 19.17 -13.28
N ASN A 414 2.37 19.94 -12.20
CA ASN A 414 2.99 21.27 -12.13
C ASN A 414 4.48 21.23 -11.79
N ILE A 415 4.93 20.22 -11.03
CA ILE A 415 6.35 20.01 -10.75
C ILE A 415 6.91 19.12 -11.86
N LYS A 416 7.85 19.66 -12.66
CA LYS A 416 8.53 18.89 -13.69
C LYS A 416 10.01 18.82 -13.38
N ILE A 417 10.56 17.61 -13.43
CA ILE A 417 11.95 17.35 -13.11
C ILE A 417 12.61 16.65 -14.29
N CYS A 418 13.64 17.26 -14.83
CA CYS A 418 14.47 16.66 -15.86
C CYS A 418 15.83 16.32 -15.27
N MET A 419 16.09 15.05 -15.08
CA MET A 419 17.42 14.53 -14.75
C MET A 419 18.20 14.34 -16.05
N LYS A 420 19.42 13.79 -15.99
CA LYS A 420 20.22 13.59 -17.18
C LYS A 420 19.39 13.03 -18.34
N LEU A 421 19.39 13.74 -19.48
CA LEU A 421 18.58 13.41 -20.63
C LEU A 421 19.44 13.00 -21.81
N GLU A 422 19.13 11.87 -22.43
CA GLU A 422 19.80 11.41 -23.66
C GLU A 422 18.90 11.54 -24.90
N ASP A 423 17.55 11.63 -24.74
CA ASP A 423 16.63 11.82 -25.85
C ASP A 423 16.72 13.27 -26.41
N PRO A 424 17.20 13.44 -27.64
CA PRO A 424 17.35 14.76 -28.25
C PRO A 424 16.08 15.26 -28.96
N THR A 425 14.99 14.51 -28.90
CA THR A 425 13.80 14.77 -29.70
C THR A 425 12.59 15.19 -28.85
N GLU A 426 11.62 14.32 -28.64
CA GLU A 426 10.33 14.66 -28.04
C GLU A 426 10.45 15.09 -26.56
N THR A 427 11.31 14.43 -25.79
CA THR A 427 11.50 14.80 -24.37
C THR A 427 12.23 16.14 -24.25
N TRP A 428 13.24 16.35 -25.09
CA TRP A 428 13.93 17.63 -25.18
C TRP A 428 12.95 18.76 -25.56
N ASP A 429 12.18 18.58 -26.60
CA ASP A 429 11.16 19.53 -27.05
C ASP A 429 10.16 19.87 -25.94
N PHE A 430 9.72 18.87 -25.19
CA PHE A 430 8.81 19.04 -24.07
C PHE A 430 9.40 19.99 -23.02
N PHE A 431 10.65 19.76 -22.59
CA PHE A 431 11.28 20.60 -21.57
C PHE A 431 11.66 21.98 -22.11
N THR A 432 12.07 22.11 -23.35
CA THR A 432 12.36 23.41 -23.98
C THR A 432 11.09 24.28 -24.06
N LYS A 433 9.96 23.71 -24.47
CA LYS A 433 8.68 24.40 -24.49
C LYS A 433 8.18 24.74 -23.06
N THR A 434 8.45 23.85 -22.10
CA THR A 434 8.12 24.11 -20.68
C THR A 434 8.97 25.23 -20.10
N ALA A 435 10.25 25.31 -20.46
CA ALA A 435 11.17 26.36 -20.04
C ALA A 435 10.82 27.73 -20.61
N GLY A 436 10.33 27.74 -21.85
CA GLY A 436 10.06 28.94 -22.59
C GLY A 436 11.33 29.66 -23.06
N GLU A 437 11.15 30.86 -23.55
CA GLU A 437 12.20 31.70 -24.09
C GLU A 437 12.47 32.92 -23.21
N ALA A 438 13.69 33.45 -23.27
CA ALA A 438 14.08 34.70 -22.63
C ALA A 438 14.68 35.64 -23.69
N TYR A 439 14.47 36.93 -23.50
CA TYR A 439 15.17 37.93 -24.29
C TYR A 439 16.55 38.14 -23.69
N VAL A 440 17.57 37.95 -24.52
CA VAL A 440 18.97 38.19 -24.17
C VAL A 440 19.49 39.34 -25.00
N THR A 441 20.19 40.26 -24.37
CA THR A 441 20.86 41.35 -25.08
C THR A 441 22.08 40.79 -25.79
N LYS A 442 22.19 40.99 -27.09
CA LYS A 442 23.31 40.63 -27.90
C LYS A 442 24.02 41.93 -28.38
N VAL A 443 25.31 41.97 -28.16
CA VAL A 443 26.12 43.03 -28.75
C VAL A 443 26.41 42.66 -30.21
N ASP A 444 25.96 43.48 -31.13
CA ASP A 444 25.96 43.14 -32.56
C ASP A 444 27.34 43.20 -33.20
N SER A 445 28.26 43.99 -32.69
CA SER A 445 29.66 44.05 -33.19
C SER A 445 30.63 44.69 -32.20
N PHE A 446 31.90 44.36 -32.35
CA PHE A 446 32.98 45.04 -31.71
C PHE A 446 33.70 45.92 -32.74
N GLN A 447 33.95 47.18 -32.41
CA GLN A 447 34.83 48.01 -33.21
C GLN A 447 36.24 47.98 -32.65
N THR A 448 37.18 47.72 -33.54
CA THR A 448 38.62 47.91 -33.23
C THR A 448 38.94 49.40 -33.29
N LYS A 449 39.46 49.91 -32.19
CA LYS A 449 40.04 51.23 -32.20
C LYS A 449 41.49 51.08 -32.62
N ASP A 450 41.82 51.47 -33.84
CA ASP A 450 43.19 51.52 -34.30
C ASP A 450 43.92 52.63 -33.53
N SER A 451 44.61 52.22 -32.49
CA SER A 451 45.63 53.01 -31.84
C SER A 451 47.01 52.39 -32.14
N THR A 452 47.97 53.18 -32.44
CA THR A 452 49.27 52.81 -33.00
C THR A 452 50.11 51.86 -32.11
N ILE A 453 49.67 51.46 -30.93
CA ILE A 453 50.43 50.65 -29.97
C ILE A 453 49.67 49.47 -29.35
N THR A 454 48.32 49.52 -29.28
CA THR A 454 47.53 48.39 -28.73
C THR A 454 46.15 48.34 -29.39
N ASN A 455 45.80 47.19 -29.97
CA ASN A 455 44.44 46.93 -30.45
C ASN A 455 43.51 46.75 -29.23
N SER A 456 42.69 47.74 -28.94
CA SER A 456 41.61 47.60 -27.95
C SER A 456 40.27 47.46 -28.64
N TYR A 457 39.50 46.42 -28.22
CA TYR A 457 38.14 46.25 -28.71
C TYR A 457 37.21 47.06 -27.82
N MET A 458 36.30 47.83 -28.48
CA MET A 458 35.23 48.55 -27.80
C MET A 458 33.87 48.02 -28.32
N ASP A 459 32.96 47.83 -27.42
CA ASP A 459 31.58 47.48 -27.78
C ASP A 459 30.94 48.61 -28.59
N THR A 460 30.38 48.26 -29.73
CA THR A 460 29.47 49.17 -30.40
C THR A 460 28.25 49.41 -29.52
N LYS A 461 27.84 50.64 -29.33
CA LYS A 461 26.69 51.00 -28.47
C LYS A 461 25.33 50.46 -28.99
N SER A 462 25.33 49.62 -30.04
CA SER A 462 24.14 48.95 -30.59
C SER A 462 24.00 47.55 -29.97
N SER A 463 22.95 47.35 -29.26
CA SER A 463 22.55 46.03 -28.74
C SER A 463 21.17 45.64 -29.31
N SER A 464 21.07 44.46 -29.86
CA SER A 464 19.80 43.85 -30.28
C SER A 464 19.32 42.87 -29.23
N PHE A 465 17.98 42.68 -29.18
CA PHE A 465 17.37 41.65 -28.33
C PHE A 465 17.14 40.40 -29.17
N GLU A 466 17.77 39.30 -28.74
CA GLU A 466 17.57 37.99 -29.33
C GLU A 466 16.76 37.12 -28.39
N LYS A 467 15.77 36.40 -28.93
CA LYS A 467 15.07 35.38 -28.17
C LYS A 467 15.94 34.10 -28.10
N ARG A 468 16.22 33.64 -26.89
CA ARG A 468 16.92 32.37 -26.68
C ARG A 468 16.09 31.45 -25.79
N ALA A 469 16.17 30.15 -26.06
CA ALA A 469 15.66 29.14 -25.15
C ALA A 469 16.33 29.29 -23.78
N ARG A 470 15.55 29.15 -22.70
CA ARG A 470 16.06 29.28 -21.32
C ARG A 470 16.94 28.11 -20.86
N ILE A 471 16.87 26.98 -21.58
CA ILE A 471 17.72 25.80 -21.37
C ILE A 471 18.21 25.32 -22.73
N ASP A 472 19.43 24.80 -22.77
CA ASP A 472 20.01 24.15 -23.94
C ASP A 472 20.04 22.62 -23.71
N LEU A 473 20.09 21.84 -24.80
CA LEU A 473 20.23 20.38 -24.75
C LEU A 473 21.48 19.96 -23.99
N LEU A 474 22.58 20.69 -24.14
CA LEU A 474 23.82 20.44 -23.42
C LEU A 474 23.64 20.59 -21.91
N ASP A 475 22.86 21.58 -21.46
CA ASP A 475 22.57 21.73 -20.02
C ASP A 475 21.94 20.48 -19.38
N LEU A 476 21.13 19.75 -20.16
CA LEU A 476 20.46 18.55 -19.71
C LEU A 476 21.31 17.29 -19.86
N LYS A 477 22.20 17.24 -20.87
CA LYS A 477 23.13 16.13 -21.10
C LYS A 477 24.30 16.12 -20.13
N GLU A 478 24.82 17.30 -19.80
CA GLU A 478 25.98 17.46 -18.89
C GLU A 478 25.61 17.29 -17.41
N GLN A 479 24.37 17.02 -17.08
CA GLN A 479 23.98 16.72 -15.71
C GLN A 479 24.71 15.46 -15.22
N THR A 480 25.28 15.53 -14.04
CA THR A 480 25.87 14.38 -13.36
C THR A 480 24.78 13.59 -12.65
N GLU A 481 25.10 12.37 -12.19
CA GLU A 481 24.17 11.54 -11.44
C GLU A 481 23.61 12.31 -10.22
N GLY A 482 22.29 12.29 -10.06
CA GLY A 482 21.59 13.00 -8.99
C GLY A 482 21.41 14.51 -9.22
N GLU A 483 21.84 15.06 -10.36
CA GLU A 483 21.50 16.42 -10.75
C GLU A 483 20.20 16.46 -11.55
N ALA A 484 19.45 17.53 -11.39
CA ALA A 484 18.19 17.73 -12.10
C ALA A 484 17.90 19.21 -12.37
N HIS A 485 17.20 19.50 -13.46
CA HIS A 485 16.53 20.76 -13.65
C HIS A 485 15.07 20.60 -13.14
N ILE A 486 14.71 21.40 -12.16
CA ILE A 486 13.37 21.44 -11.57
C ILE A 486 12.65 22.65 -12.13
N PHE A 487 11.51 22.38 -12.80
CA PHE A 487 10.62 23.37 -13.36
C PHE A 487 9.39 23.48 -12.47
N PHE A 488 9.17 24.64 -11.91
CA PHE A 488 7.99 24.90 -11.10
C PHE A 488 7.53 26.33 -11.27
N LYS A 489 6.26 26.51 -11.64
CA LYS A 489 5.72 27.83 -12.06
C LYS A 489 6.60 28.40 -13.19
N SER A 490 7.07 29.63 -13.05
CA SER A 490 7.95 30.27 -14.06
C SER A 490 9.45 30.08 -13.77
N LYS A 491 9.81 29.29 -12.77
CA LYS A 491 11.21 29.13 -12.35
C LYS A 491 11.80 27.81 -12.81
N ILE A 492 13.08 27.87 -13.10
CA ILE A 492 13.93 26.72 -13.43
C ILE A 492 15.11 26.77 -12.47
N VAL A 493 15.31 25.68 -11.73
CA VAL A 493 16.42 25.55 -10.77
C VAL A 493 17.22 24.33 -11.14
N ARG A 494 18.53 24.45 -11.35
CA ARG A 494 19.44 23.32 -11.46
C ARG A 494 19.84 22.90 -10.06
N ALA A 495 19.34 21.74 -9.63
CA ALA A 495 19.49 21.23 -8.29
C ALA A 495 20.27 19.92 -8.25
N ARG A 496 20.98 19.70 -7.15
CA ARG A 496 21.38 18.37 -6.73
C ARG A 496 20.25 17.80 -5.89
N MET A 497 19.63 16.72 -6.38
CA MET A 497 18.53 16.06 -5.70
C MET A 497 18.97 15.53 -4.33
N PHE A 498 18.02 15.50 -3.42
CA PHE A 498 18.24 14.90 -2.11
C PHE A 498 18.50 13.40 -2.26
N TYR A 499 19.48 12.91 -1.52
CA TYR A 499 19.83 11.50 -1.47
C TYR A 499 19.69 10.99 -0.04
N ALA A 500 18.64 10.22 0.22
CA ALA A 500 18.30 9.72 1.55
C ALA A 500 19.31 8.69 2.08
N ASN A 501 19.91 7.89 1.18
CA ASN A 501 20.93 6.89 1.47
C ASN A 501 20.67 6.08 2.76
N PRO A 502 19.56 5.33 2.83
CA PRO A 502 19.24 4.57 4.03
C PRO A 502 20.32 3.53 4.29
N LYS A 503 20.71 3.37 5.57
CA LYS A 503 21.70 2.34 5.94
C LYS A 503 21.08 0.96 5.67
N PRO A 504 21.77 0.08 4.92
CA PRO A 504 21.27 -1.25 4.63
C PRO A 504 21.02 -2.06 5.92
N VAL A 505 19.91 -2.74 5.97
CA VAL A 505 19.60 -3.67 7.05
C VAL A 505 20.31 -5.01 6.84
N LYS A 506 20.57 -5.74 7.92
CA LYS A 506 21.21 -7.07 7.84
C LYS A 506 20.28 -8.14 7.25
N GLN A 507 18.98 -8.02 7.46
CA GLN A 507 17.96 -8.98 7.02
C GLN A 507 16.74 -8.24 6.50
N LEU A 508 16.19 -8.72 5.40
CA LEU A 508 14.92 -8.29 4.86
C LEU A 508 13.83 -9.23 5.33
N LYS A 509 12.70 -8.67 5.71
CA LYS A 509 11.50 -9.42 6.13
C LYS A 509 10.32 -8.99 5.27
N LEU A 510 9.47 -9.93 4.93
CA LEU A 510 8.14 -9.68 4.43
C LEU A 510 7.19 -9.75 5.62
N ASN A 511 6.35 -8.74 5.80
CA ASN A 511 5.32 -8.79 6.82
C ASN A 511 4.38 -9.95 6.53
N GLN A 512 4.21 -10.80 7.53
CA GLN A 512 3.29 -11.91 7.46
C GLN A 512 2.20 -11.61 8.48
N PHE A 513 0.97 -11.55 8.00
CA PHE A 513 -0.15 -11.60 8.90
C PHE A 513 -0.24 -13.03 9.45
N LEU A 514 -0.59 -13.17 10.72
CA LEU A 514 -0.86 -14.48 11.30
C LEU A 514 -1.80 -15.22 10.33
N LYS A 515 -1.32 -16.36 9.86
CA LYS A 515 -2.14 -17.24 9.03
C LYS A 515 -3.18 -17.88 9.95
N VAL A 516 -4.22 -17.13 10.23
CA VAL A 516 -5.45 -17.71 10.72
C VAL A 516 -6.00 -18.50 9.55
N GLU A 517 -6.35 -19.75 9.74
CA GLU A 517 -7.14 -20.45 8.74
C GLU A 517 -8.33 -19.58 8.39
N PRO A 518 -8.54 -19.27 7.10
CA PRO A 518 -9.68 -18.46 6.72
C PRO A 518 -10.93 -19.18 7.28
N PRO A 519 -11.79 -18.44 7.99
CA PRO A 519 -13.05 -19.04 8.43
C PRO A 519 -13.76 -19.60 7.19
N PRO A 520 -14.48 -20.71 7.30
CA PRO A 520 -15.22 -21.30 6.20
C PRO A 520 -16.06 -20.22 5.49
N ASP A 521 -16.13 -20.29 4.18
CA ASP A 521 -16.87 -19.31 3.37
C ASP A 521 -18.30 -19.12 3.85
N ASP A 522 -18.94 -20.21 4.30
CA ASP A 522 -20.27 -20.18 4.92
C ASP A 522 -20.35 -19.32 6.18
N TYR A 523 -19.30 -19.33 6.98
CA TYR A 523 -19.26 -18.54 8.22
C TYR A 523 -19.15 -17.05 7.89
N ILE A 524 -18.31 -16.69 6.93
CA ILE A 524 -18.16 -15.30 6.48
C ILE A 524 -19.46 -14.80 5.85
N ALA A 525 -20.09 -15.62 5.01
CA ALA A 525 -21.38 -15.28 4.40
C ALA A 525 -22.49 -15.10 5.46
N LYS A 526 -22.53 -15.96 6.48
CA LYS A 526 -23.46 -15.80 7.60
C LYS A 526 -23.20 -14.52 8.40
N LEU A 527 -21.93 -14.21 8.68
CA LEU A 527 -21.53 -12.98 9.38
C LEU A 527 -21.93 -11.72 8.61
N GLN A 528 -21.66 -11.67 7.31
CA GLN A 528 -22.04 -10.54 6.47
C GLN A 528 -23.56 -10.37 6.41
N LYS A 529 -24.31 -11.47 6.27
CA LYS A 529 -25.76 -11.44 6.30
C LYS A 529 -26.32 -10.97 7.65
N GLN A 530 -25.73 -11.44 8.74
CA GLN A 530 -26.10 -11.01 10.09
C GLN A 530 -25.79 -9.53 10.32
N LEU A 531 -24.62 -9.06 9.85
CA LEU A 531 -24.24 -7.65 9.93
C LEU A 531 -25.19 -6.76 9.11
N SER A 532 -25.49 -7.16 7.87
CA SER A 532 -26.48 -6.47 7.03
C SER A 532 -27.87 -6.43 7.66
N ASN A 533 -28.32 -7.54 8.24
CA ASN A 533 -29.59 -7.59 8.95
C ASN A 533 -29.58 -6.71 10.21
N PHE A 534 -28.48 -6.71 10.95
CA PHE A 534 -28.29 -5.85 12.12
C PHE A 534 -28.31 -4.37 11.72
N GLN A 535 -27.64 -4.00 10.64
CA GLN A 535 -27.68 -2.64 10.09
C GLN A 535 -29.09 -2.24 9.64
N LYS A 536 -29.83 -3.15 9.00
CA LYS A 536 -31.24 -2.92 8.61
C LYS A 536 -32.13 -2.70 9.83
N VAL A 537 -31.95 -3.50 10.88
CA VAL A 537 -32.70 -3.36 12.15
C VAL A 537 -32.33 -2.05 12.85
N LEU A 538 -31.07 -1.66 12.86
CA LEU A 538 -30.64 -0.37 13.38
C LEU A 538 -31.25 0.81 12.62
N ALA A 539 -31.27 0.72 11.29
CA ALA A 539 -31.81 1.77 10.42
C ALA A 539 -33.35 1.89 10.52
N SER A 540 -34.04 0.77 10.74
CA SER A 540 -35.51 0.76 10.89
C SER A 540 -35.99 1.33 12.23
N GLY A 541 -35.12 1.40 13.23
CA GLY A 541 -35.49 1.82 14.58
C GLY A 541 -36.42 0.81 15.31
N ASP A 542 -36.75 -0.32 14.70
CA ASP A 542 -37.56 -1.39 15.26
C ASP A 542 -36.72 -2.24 16.24
N PHE A 543 -36.24 -1.60 17.27
CA PHE A 543 -35.79 -2.32 18.44
C PHE A 543 -36.99 -2.84 19.16
N ALA A 544 -37.25 -4.14 19.01
CA ALA A 544 -38.25 -4.82 19.82
C ALA A 544 -37.80 -4.81 21.29
N ILE A 545 -37.99 -3.69 21.94
CA ILE A 545 -37.63 -3.43 23.34
C ILE A 545 -38.29 -4.41 24.32
N ASN A 546 -39.21 -5.26 23.85
CA ASN A 546 -40.09 -6.06 24.72
C ASN A 546 -40.02 -7.59 24.56
N LYS A 547 -39.03 -8.15 23.91
CA LYS A 547 -38.73 -9.58 24.07
C LYS A 547 -37.48 -9.72 24.93
N GLN A 548 -37.68 -9.96 26.24
CA GLN A 548 -36.66 -10.63 27.04
C GLN A 548 -36.37 -11.98 26.38
N ILE A 549 -35.32 -12.06 25.60
CA ILE A 549 -34.74 -13.34 25.21
C ILE A 549 -33.95 -13.76 26.46
N GLU A 550 -34.52 -14.74 27.19
CA GLU A 550 -33.77 -15.44 28.24
C GLU A 550 -32.65 -16.21 27.54
N ASN A 551 -31.50 -15.61 27.49
CA ASN A 551 -30.27 -16.27 27.08
C ASN A 551 -29.50 -16.62 28.36
N GLU A 552 -29.32 -17.92 28.61
CA GLU A 552 -28.62 -18.42 29.81
C GLU A 552 -27.22 -17.78 29.97
N GLU A 553 -26.55 -17.53 28.84
CA GLU A 553 -25.22 -16.92 28.81
C GLU A 553 -25.26 -15.46 29.32
N ILE A 554 -26.20 -14.67 28.80
CA ILE A 554 -26.39 -13.26 29.22
C ILE A 554 -26.82 -13.22 30.68
N THR A 555 -27.67 -14.18 31.11
CA THR A 555 -28.15 -14.29 32.48
C THR A 555 -27.01 -14.59 33.43
N LEU A 556 -26.07 -15.47 33.08
CA LEU A 556 -24.89 -15.80 33.88
C LEU A 556 -23.96 -14.60 34.01
N ILE A 557 -23.61 -13.94 32.89
CA ILE A 557 -22.79 -12.74 32.89
C ILE A 557 -23.40 -11.63 33.72
N THR A 558 -24.72 -11.38 33.55
CA THR A 558 -25.45 -10.34 34.27
C THR A 558 -25.51 -10.63 35.76
N LYS A 559 -25.74 -11.89 36.13
CA LYS A 559 -25.75 -12.34 37.53
C LYS A 559 -24.36 -12.13 38.18
N THR A 560 -23.30 -12.55 37.52
CA THR A 560 -21.91 -12.39 38.02
C THR A 560 -21.54 -10.90 38.15
N LEU A 561 -21.99 -10.05 37.24
CA LEU A 561 -21.80 -8.60 37.31
C LEU A 561 -22.50 -7.97 38.52
N HIS A 562 -23.73 -8.44 38.84
CA HIS A 562 -24.48 -7.95 39.97
C HIS A 562 -24.00 -8.46 41.34
N GLU A 563 -23.56 -9.70 41.40
CA GLU A 563 -23.05 -10.35 42.61
C GLU A 563 -21.59 -9.97 42.95
N SER A 564 -20.87 -9.40 42.00
CA SER A 564 -19.47 -9.03 42.18
C SER A 564 -19.30 -7.86 43.15
N THR A 565 -18.41 -8.04 44.11
CA THR A 565 -18.00 -7.01 45.08
C THR A 565 -16.89 -6.09 44.54
N ILE A 566 -16.39 -6.35 43.34
CA ILE A 566 -15.33 -5.57 42.70
C ILE A 566 -15.86 -4.19 42.31
N ILE A 567 -15.18 -3.16 42.79
CA ILE A 567 -15.60 -1.74 42.60
C ILE A 567 -15.22 -1.27 41.21
N GLU A 568 -14.06 -1.71 40.68
CA GLU A 568 -13.55 -1.29 39.39
C GLU A 568 -14.40 -1.88 38.24
N PRO A 569 -15.01 -1.06 37.36
CA PRO A 569 -15.94 -1.56 36.33
C PRO A 569 -15.30 -2.53 35.32
N ILE A 570 -14.03 -2.28 34.97
CA ILE A 570 -13.31 -3.13 34.00
C ILE A 570 -13.00 -4.49 34.61
N GLU A 571 -12.43 -4.52 35.82
CA GLU A 571 -12.16 -5.78 36.54
C GLU A 571 -13.44 -6.59 36.80
N ARG A 572 -14.53 -5.90 37.09
CA ARG A 572 -15.85 -6.54 37.26
C ARG A 572 -16.33 -7.20 35.96
N GLY A 573 -16.16 -6.51 34.82
CA GLY A 573 -16.48 -7.05 33.51
C GLY A 573 -15.62 -8.27 33.14
N VAL A 574 -14.33 -8.19 33.36
CA VAL A 574 -13.39 -9.29 33.14
C VAL A 574 -13.75 -10.51 34.01
N ASN A 575 -14.06 -10.30 35.29
CA ASN A 575 -14.44 -11.39 36.18
C ASN A 575 -15.73 -12.09 35.73
N ALA A 576 -16.72 -11.33 35.21
CA ALA A 576 -17.94 -11.88 34.66
C ALA A 576 -17.69 -12.71 33.39
N LEU A 577 -16.79 -12.28 32.52
CA LEU A 577 -16.38 -13.02 31.34
C LEU A 577 -15.57 -14.28 31.66
N LEU A 578 -14.69 -14.21 32.65
CA LEU A 578 -13.95 -15.39 33.13
C LEU A 578 -14.86 -16.43 33.76
N ALA A 579 -15.86 -16.00 34.53
CA ALA A 579 -16.86 -16.92 35.10
C ALA A 579 -17.70 -17.60 34.00
N TYR A 580 -18.01 -16.90 32.92
CA TYR A 580 -18.70 -17.44 31.75
C TYR A 580 -17.81 -18.48 31.01
N HIS A 581 -16.56 -18.17 30.77
CA HIS A 581 -15.63 -19.10 30.13
C HIS A 581 -15.36 -20.33 30.99
N GLY A 582 -15.14 -20.17 32.30
CA GLY A 582 -14.93 -21.29 33.21
C GLY A 582 -16.17 -22.21 33.37
N HIS A 583 -17.37 -21.70 33.06
CA HIS A 583 -18.60 -22.52 33.10
C HIS A 583 -18.78 -23.36 31.83
N ASN A 584 -18.20 -22.94 30.72
CA ASN A 584 -18.29 -23.61 29.42
C ASN A 584 -17.05 -24.44 29.05
N GLU A 585 -16.03 -24.46 29.87
CA GLU A 585 -14.91 -25.37 29.65
C GLU A 585 -15.34 -26.82 29.90
N PRO A 586 -15.15 -27.75 28.95
CA PRO A 586 -15.34 -29.17 29.23
C PRO A 586 -14.42 -29.56 30.39
N GLU A 587 -14.92 -30.36 31.33
CA GLU A 587 -14.11 -30.91 32.43
C GLU A 587 -12.79 -31.45 31.85
N PRO A 588 -11.63 -31.04 32.38
CA PRO A 588 -10.37 -31.52 31.88
C PRO A 588 -10.36 -33.03 31.92
N VAL A 589 -10.32 -33.68 30.78
CA VAL A 589 -9.99 -35.07 30.66
C VAL A 589 -8.58 -35.16 31.22
N GLU A 590 -8.39 -35.87 32.37
CA GLU A 590 -7.07 -36.24 32.87
C GLU A 590 -6.41 -37.15 31.82
N GLU A 591 -5.85 -36.57 30.76
CA GLU A 591 -4.83 -37.25 30.01
C GLU A 591 -3.59 -37.30 30.91
N LEU A 592 -3.26 -38.49 31.29
CA LEU A 592 -1.96 -38.81 31.84
C LEU A 592 -0.92 -38.35 30.84
N ILE A 593 -0.39 -37.14 31.03
CA ILE A 593 0.76 -36.65 30.28
C ILE A 593 1.92 -37.50 30.76
N GLU A 594 2.33 -38.48 29.93
CA GLU A 594 3.67 -39.07 30.04
C GLU A 594 4.65 -37.89 29.94
N GLU A 595 5.41 -37.68 31.02
CA GLU A 595 6.50 -36.71 31.04
C GLU A 595 7.51 -37.11 29.95
N GLU A 596 7.37 -36.64 28.74
CA GLU A 596 8.48 -36.56 27.82
C GLU A 596 9.44 -35.49 28.37
N GLU A 597 10.52 -35.96 28.95
CA GLU A 597 11.73 -35.20 29.30
C GLU A 597 12.38 -34.65 28.00
N ASP A 598 11.70 -33.91 27.18
CA ASP A 598 12.33 -33.17 26.12
C ASP A 598 12.35 -31.69 26.52
N GLY A 599 13.54 -31.33 26.94
CA GLY A 599 14.08 -30.05 27.27
C GLY A 599 13.39 -28.82 26.74
N VAL A 600 12.23 -28.48 27.28
CA VAL A 600 11.78 -27.09 27.24
C VAL A 600 12.78 -26.32 28.10
N LEU A 601 13.76 -25.71 27.46
CA LEU A 601 14.66 -24.74 28.07
C LEU A 601 13.81 -23.64 28.68
N THR A 602 13.50 -23.77 29.95
CA THR A 602 12.88 -22.65 30.67
C THR A 602 13.88 -21.51 30.65
N ILE A 603 13.40 -20.29 30.36
CA ILE A 603 14.21 -19.07 30.46
C ILE A 603 14.97 -19.00 31.76
N PHE A 604 14.45 -19.65 32.83
CA PHE A 604 15.02 -19.73 34.16
C PHE A 604 15.97 -20.92 34.37
N SER A 605 16.14 -21.84 33.43
CA SER A 605 17.07 -22.98 33.60
C SER A 605 18.53 -22.54 33.75
N LYS A 606 18.89 -21.36 33.26
CA LYS A 606 20.20 -20.73 33.41
C LYS A 606 20.36 -19.97 34.75
N LEU A 607 19.27 -19.73 35.48
CA LEU A 607 19.29 -19.03 36.76
C LEU A 607 19.32 -20.05 37.90
N ARG A 608 20.15 -19.83 38.91
CA ARG A 608 20.14 -20.65 40.11
C ARG A 608 18.88 -20.36 40.92
N HIS A 609 17.97 -21.31 40.95
CA HIS A 609 16.79 -21.25 41.80
C HIS A 609 17.14 -21.52 43.26
N PRO A 610 16.52 -20.83 44.20
CA PRO A 610 16.59 -21.22 45.60
C PRO A 610 16.07 -22.66 45.78
N PRO A 611 16.64 -23.47 46.67
CA PRO A 611 16.14 -24.80 46.93
C PRO A 611 14.65 -24.78 47.29
N GLY A 612 13.83 -25.52 46.55
CA GLY A 612 12.37 -25.60 46.78
C GLY A 612 11.49 -24.66 45.96
N SER A 613 12.05 -23.77 45.10
CA SER A 613 11.25 -22.98 44.19
C SER A 613 10.96 -23.77 42.89
N LYS A 614 9.71 -23.78 42.44
CA LYS A 614 9.35 -24.31 41.13
C LYS A 614 9.72 -23.27 40.06
N PRO A 615 10.40 -23.68 38.97
CA PRO A 615 10.61 -22.76 37.83
C PRO A 615 9.27 -22.40 37.20
N LEU A 616 9.07 -21.13 36.90
CA LEU A 616 7.99 -20.70 36.06
C LEU A 616 8.23 -21.23 34.66
N LEU A 617 7.32 -22.03 34.13
CA LEU A 617 7.37 -22.53 32.76
C LEU A 617 6.79 -21.47 31.80
N ILE A 618 7.36 -21.38 30.61
CA ILE A 618 6.81 -20.52 29.56
C ILE A 618 5.32 -20.83 29.26
N LYS A 619 4.92 -22.10 29.40
CA LYS A 619 3.51 -22.51 29.34
C LYS A 619 2.62 -21.76 30.34
N ASP A 620 3.13 -21.43 31.50
CA ASP A 620 2.36 -20.70 32.51
C ASP A 620 2.17 -19.20 32.08
N ILE A 621 3.09 -18.67 31.27
CA ILE A 621 2.99 -17.32 30.69
C ILE A 621 2.05 -17.35 29.51
N GLU A 622 2.02 -18.39 28.69
CA GLU A 622 1.09 -18.56 27.56
C GLU A 622 -0.37 -18.74 28.01
N GLN A 623 -0.58 -19.32 29.20
CA GLN A 623 -1.92 -19.45 29.80
C GLN A 623 -2.47 -18.14 30.35
N PHE A 624 -1.63 -17.16 30.63
CA PHE A 624 -2.09 -15.81 30.92
C PHE A 624 -2.53 -15.15 29.60
N SER A 625 -3.83 -15.18 29.35
CA SER A 625 -4.45 -14.50 28.21
C SER A 625 -4.33 -12.96 28.24
N MET A 626 -3.55 -12.42 29.16
CA MET A 626 -3.19 -11.00 29.19
C MET A 626 -1.87 -10.80 28.42
N PRO A 627 -1.93 -10.29 27.18
CA PRO A 627 -0.73 -10.07 26.39
C PRO A 627 0.11 -8.87 26.85
N ILE A 628 -0.30 -8.17 27.92
CA ILE A 628 0.24 -6.85 28.28
C ILE A 628 0.40 -6.78 29.79
N LEU A 629 1.63 -6.56 30.26
CA LEU A 629 1.96 -6.31 31.66
C LEU A 629 2.28 -4.83 31.86
N ALA A 630 1.84 -4.23 32.96
CA ALA A 630 2.24 -2.90 33.32
C ALA A 630 3.77 -2.81 33.47
N ILE A 631 4.37 -1.70 33.07
CA ILE A 631 5.82 -1.50 33.13
C ILE A 631 6.36 -1.67 34.54
N ASN A 632 5.63 -1.24 35.55
CA ASN A 632 6.05 -1.40 36.94
C ASN A 632 6.05 -2.87 37.36
N GLU A 633 5.07 -3.66 36.96
CA GLU A 633 5.00 -5.09 37.23
C GLU A 633 6.11 -5.82 36.50
N SER A 634 6.37 -5.48 35.25
CA SER A 634 7.49 -6.04 34.47
C SER A 634 8.84 -5.67 35.09
N ARG A 635 9.01 -4.49 35.64
CA ARG A 635 10.20 -4.05 36.35
C ARG A 635 10.39 -4.85 37.64
N ASP A 636 9.32 -5.05 38.39
CA ASP A 636 9.35 -5.83 39.65
C ASP A 636 9.67 -7.30 39.39
N TYR A 637 9.15 -7.83 38.28
CA TYR A 637 9.45 -9.19 37.82
C TYR A 637 10.93 -9.35 37.47
N LEU A 638 11.48 -8.46 36.62
CA LEU A 638 12.89 -8.48 36.25
C LEU A 638 13.81 -8.22 37.46
N SER A 639 13.46 -7.34 38.37
CA SER A 639 14.19 -7.06 39.60
C SER A 639 14.22 -8.28 40.55
N THR A 640 13.15 -9.06 40.54
CA THR A 640 13.06 -10.30 41.31
C THR A 640 14.00 -11.36 40.73
N ILE A 641 14.08 -11.48 39.40
CA ILE A 641 15.04 -12.37 38.72
C ILE A 641 16.47 -11.92 39.01
N GLU A 642 16.78 -10.64 38.93
CA GLU A 642 18.10 -10.10 39.28
C GLU A 642 18.51 -10.43 40.70
N ARG A 643 17.61 -10.25 41.67
CA ARG A 643 17.83 -10.57 43.06
C ARG A 643 18.07 -12.07 43.29
N ILE A 644 17.29 -12.93 42.64
CA ILE A 644 17.41 -14.39 42.75
C ILE A 644 18.75 -14.89 42.17
N SER A 645 19.15 -14.27 41.04
CA SER A 645 20.42 -14.64 40.37
C SER A 645 21.66 -14.27 41.16
N GLY A 646 21.53 -13.37 42.17
CA GLY A 646 22.64 -12.87 42.96
C GLY A 646 23.60 -11.97 42.17
N ALA A 647 23.21 -11.53 41.00
CA ALA A 647 23.99 -10.59 40.20
C ALA A 647 24.00 -9.23 40.89
N LYS A 648 25.18 -8.69 41.12
CA LYS A 648 25.37 -7.30 41.58
C LYS A 648 26.11 -6.58 40.46
N ASP A 649 25.43 -5.67 39.81
CA ASP A 649 26.10 -4.74 38.92
C ASP A 649 26.92 -3.74 39.76
N LYS A 650 28.21 -3.70 39.48
CA LYS A 650 29.15 -2.80 40.21
C LYS A 650 29.04 -1.34 39.75
N PHE A 651 28.36 -1.05 38.61
CA PHE A 651 28.40 0.25 37.99
C PHE A 651 27.06 0.99 37.88
N SER A 652 25.92 0.35 37.76
CA SER A 652 24.64 1.03 37.43
C SER A 652 23.49 0.74 38.38
N GLY A 653 23.67 -0.09 39.34
CA GLY A 653 22.68 -0.34 40.40
C GLY A 653 21.60 -1.37 40.07
N SER A 654 21.09 -1.50 38.85
CA SER A 654 20.09 -2.51 38.51
C SER A 654 19.98 -2.74 37.00
N ILE A 655 20.28 -3.96 36.57
CA ILE A 655 20.17 -4.43 35.18
C ILE A 655 18.70 -4.33 34.70
N ALA A 656 17.76 -4.66 35.59
CA ALA A 656 16.33 -4.61 35.30
C ALA A 656 15.87 -3.19 34.91
N ASN A 657 16.34 -2.18 35.66
CA ASN A 657 15.97 -0.78 35.34
C ASN A 657 16.57 -0.28 34.03
N GLU A 658 17.80 -0.69 33.72
CA GLU A 658 18.43 -0.35 32.46
C GLU A 658 17.70 -0.97 31.27
N LEU A 659 17.37 -2.26 31.35
CA LEU A 659 16.65 -2.97 30.28
C LEU A 659 15.28 -2.36 30.02
N ILE A 660 14.51 -2.03 31.05
CA ILE A 660 13.21 -1.36 30.90
C ILE A 660 13.37 0.01 30.24
N LYS A 661 14.38 0.77 30.66
CA LYS A 661 14.67 2.07 30.09
C LYS A 661 15.08 1.98 28.63
N ASP A 662 15.95 1.02 28.28
CA ASP A 662 16.40 0.78 26.91
C ASP A 662 15.22 0.34 26.04
N PHE A 663 14.33 -0.52 26.56
CA PHE A 663 13.10 -0.93 25.89
C PHE A 663 12.19 0.25 25.60
N GLN A 664 11.94 1.13 26.59
CA GLN A 664 11.12 2.33 26.39
C GLN A 664 11.70 3.26 25.32
N ILE A 665 13.04 3.40 25.26
CA ILE A 665 13.72 4.22 24.27
C ILE A 665 13.67 3.57 22.87
N ALA A 666 13.79 2.23 22.80
CA ALA A 666 13.88 1.50 21.55
C ALA A 666 12.53 1.32 20.85
N THR A 667 11.43 1.24 21.62
CA THR A 667 10.10 0.87 21.08
C THR A 667 9.17 2.03 20.78
N SER A 668 9.55 3.27 21.13
CA SER A 668 8.71 4.44 20.88
C SER A 668 9.43 5.52 20.09
N TYR A 669 8.77 6.01 19.01
CA TYR A 669 9.22 7.17 18.26
C TYR A 669 8.03 8.06 17.87
N PRO A 670 8.00 9.33 18.25
CA PRO A 670 8.86 9.93 19.28
C PRO A 670 8.75 9.12 20.59
N PRO A 671 9.80 9.10 21.42
CA PRO A 671 9.78 8.29 22.63
C PRO A 671 8.59 8.72 23.51
N LEU A 672 7.57 7.90 23.50
CA LEU A 672 6.45 7.96 24.40
C LEU A 672 6.74 6.96 25.51
N GLU A 673 6.65 7.37 26.75
CA GLU A 673 6.67 6.43 27.85
C GLU A 673 5.49 5.47 27.67
N ARG A 674 5.79 4.20 27.41
CA ARG A 674 4.77 3.16 27.39
C ARG A 674 4.59 2.66 28.81
N ASP A 675 3.35 2.57 29.25
CA ASP A 675 3.02 2.07 30.58
C ASP A 675 2.92 0.53 30.65
N TYR A 676 3.15 -0.15 29.52
CA TYR A 676 3.00 -1.60 29.42
C TYR A 676 4.01 -2.27 28.48
N ILE A 677 4.30 -3.55 28.70
CA ILE A 677 5.18 -4.42 27.91
C ILE A 677 4.37 -5.64 27.46
N SER A 678 4.49 -6.05 26.19
CA SER A 678 3.87 -7.29 25.71
C SER A 678 4.59 -8.53 26.30
N ALA A 679 3.89 -9.64 26.39
CA ALA A 679 4.48 -10.88 26.89
C ALA A 679 5.69 -11.34 26.05
N PRO A 680 5.69 -11.29 24.71
CA PRO A 680 6.88 -11.57 23.89
C PRO A 680 8.05 -10.62 24.19
N ASP A 681 7.80 -9.32 24.32
CA ASP A 681 8.86 -8.36 24.63
C ASP A 681 9.45 -8.58 26.02
N LEU A 682 8.62 -8.96 26.99
CA LEU A 682 9.10 -9.33 28.32
C LEU A 682 9.96 -10.59 28.29
N ALA A 683 9.60 -11.59 27.48
CA ALA A 683 10.41 -12.79 27.30
C ALA A 683 11.78 -12.45 26.70
N ASP A 684 11.84 -11.55 25.71
CA ASP A 684 13.10 -11.08 25.12
C ASP A 684 13.96 -10.30 26.13
N LEU A 685 13.34 -9.48 26.97
CA LEU A 685 14.03 -8.78 28.05
C LEU A 685 14.61 -9.73 29.08
N VAL A 686 13.89 -10.81 29.44
CA VAL A 686 14.36 -11.84 30.36
C VAL A 686 15.55 -12.60 29.76
N ASN A 687 15.51 -12.96 28.48
CA ASN A 687 16.63 -13.60 27.79
C ASN A 687 17.85 -12.65 27.73
N THR A 688 17.67 -11.40 27.40
CA THR A 688 18.73 -10.39 27.38
C THR A 688 19.35 -10.21 28.76
N MET A 689 18.55 -10.26 29.81
CA MET A 689 18.98 -10.18 31.19
C MET A 689 19.83 -11.41 31.58
N ALA A 690 19.38 -12.60 31.20
CA ALA A 690 20.13 -13.84 31.48
C ALA A 690 21.53 -13.81 30.81
N ASP A 691 21.59 -13.35 29.55
CA ASP A 691 22.85 -13.22 28.82
C ASP A 691 23.78 -12.16 29.45
N ARG A 692 23.25 -11.02 29.90
CA ARG A 692 24.05 -10.01 30.65
C ARG A 692 24.59 -10.56 31.96
N ILE A 693 23.78 -11.29 32.73
CA ILE A 693 24.20 -11.94 33.98
C ILE A 693 25.30 -12.95 33.73
N ASP A 694 25.21 -13.78 32.69
CA ASP A 694 26.23 -14.75 32.34
C ASP A 694 27.55 -14.08 31.89
N ILE A 695 27.48 -12.97 31.18
CA ILE A 695 28.67 -12.18 30.80
C ILE A 695 29.37 -11.59 32.03
N GLU A 696 28.60 -11.05 32.97
CA GLU A 696 29.15 -10.48 34.21
C GLU A 696 29.78 -11.53 35.12
N ARG A 697 29.17 -12.70 35.18
CA ARG A 697 29.77 -13.84 35.91
C ARG A 697 31.09 -14.31 35.31
N LYS A 698 31.18 -14.38 33.97
CA LYS A 698 32.45 -14.71 33.28
C LYS A 698 33.52 -13.67 33.54
N LYS A 699 33.19 -12.39 33.47
CA LYS A 699 34.11 -11.28 33.78
C LYS A 699 34.57 -11.31 35.24
N SER A 700 33.69 -11.63 36.19
CA SER A 700 34.04 -11.74 37.60
C SER A 700 34.97 -12.95 37.89
N ALA A 701 34.76 -14.07 37.19
CA ALA A 701 35.62 -15.24 37.29
C ALA A 701 37.01 -15.01 36.65
N GLU A 702 37.12 -14.19 35.62
CA GLU A 702 38.40 -13.80 35.01
C GLU A 702 39.19 -12.79 35.85
N ILE A 703 38.54 -12.03 36.73
CA ILE A 703 39.19 -11.08 37.63
C ILE A 703 39.66 -11.75 38.92
N GLU A 704 39.05 -12.89 39.31
CA GLU A 704 39.42 -13.69 40.46
C GLU A 704 40.48 -14.77 40.14
N SER A 705 40.77 -15.04 38.87
CA SER A 705 41.84 -15.90 38.39
C SER A 705 43.10 -15.10 38.05
#